data_c9f4d5f84a37822ee7bfeeca3a6f8133
#
_entry.id   c9f4d5f84a37822ee7bfeeca3a6f8133
#
_cell.length_a   1.000
_cell.length_b   1.000
_cell.length_c   1.000
_cell.angle_alpha   90.00
_cell.angle_beta   90.00
_cell.angle_gamma   90.00
#
_symmetry.space_group_name_H-M   'P 1'
#
loop_
_entity.id
_entity.type
_entity.pdbx_description
1 polymer ?
#
loop_
_entity_poly.entity_id
_entity_poly.type
_entity_poly.pdbx_seq_one_letter_code
_entity_poly.pdbx_strand_id
1 'polypeptide(L)'
;MDAQQYKAALVELRGVRDEIKKAETALERLRSRRQRLIKSAAAHDKAKAERLAPASGLSVKDIAEVAPHLAPPAPAPASPPPAQAAAAGAGTPAPAMTPVIQPRANPAPEESTEPPASTTTREAPQSETTAHAETVSEPAAEKAPAARETNEDGKSPTPRELPSIPDGEVGDRWCTPAPKLLSTVPPFTQQVRPTVFLDTTTGDLIHRDQRIRLDLGRASADEILTAVFAHVPDTVERIYITAGAPWHLDTDRYPYLKDAVQAWLAAPMHGGWKVESGRGSDRLAGHFLHERNPVGRWERGDQHIEVRSIAEWFDPDGADVAVVREAFTLIWRALKREKEGWPDVVLMGSPSQTGRDLWTRTIPTREDAEWRGGYPVMSEEIRQLLHATSGQGRTELITPPRLPQQLPGFYEFDRTLAYGKHTWSGGVGAPRRVTSRTFASWTQKEQSDALFAPSHWQVRVTIPDTWNHVGILPFAVEGDRSWIYPHQAGRSFVTWAGGAEVNIALRNPIVPWKIEILDGLLWRNGSPLRDWADKLKSAWSALAAAAELSGTPELRQANKLASRGVRSILLYGIGGFAQRPTITTGSVPIGSESQIPPDARVMTNAEGTVTWERSRMTRNPNAHPEWSAGIWSAARAALLSTRVKPGPPQLTDSPHREPAPAVGKGKNPMVHVGVLHEPPGTTVAFNTDSCTVTIPADWPYNGEPGDYKIKGALPGPVTAPANWEEYRALRTLSRSHLKEQQGGLA
;
A
#
# COMPACT_ATOMS: atom_id res chain seq x y z
N MET A 1 47.14 -18.51 -11.78
CA MET A 1 46.81 -17.10 -12.13
C MET A 1 47.90 -16.61 -13.04
N ASP A 2 47.56 -16.23 -14.24
CA ASP A 2 48.54 -15.67 -15.17
C ASP A 2 48.80 -14.17 -14.84
N ALA A 3 49.83 -13.58 -15.48
CA ALA A 3 50.24 -12.20 -15.21
C ALA A 3 49.15 -11.16 -15.52
N GLN A 4 48.21 -11.48 -16.41
CA GLN A 4 47.16 -10.60 -16.81
C GLN A 4 46.00 -10.66 -15.78
N GLN A 5 45.68 -11.83 -15.26
CA GLN A 5 44.73 -12.03 -14.16
C GLN A 5 45.23 -11.37 -12.86
N TYR A 6 46.53 -11.44 -12.59
CA TYR A 6 47.12 -10.78 -11.43
C TYR A 6 47.04 -9.25 -11.54
N LYS A 7 47.30 -8.66 -12.71
CA LYS A 7 47.11 -7.22 -12.94
C LYS A 7 45.66 -6.79 -12.78
N ALA A 8 44.71 -7.56 -13.29
CA ALA A 8 43.27 -7.28 -13.14
C ALA A 8 42.88 -7.30 -11.66
N ALA A 9 43.30 -8.30 -10.90
CA ALA A 9 43.01 -8.39 -9.46
C ALA A 9 43.60 -7.21 -8.66
N LEU A 10 44.80 -6.72 -9.04
CA LEU A 10 45.37 -5.53 -8.39
C LEU A 10 44.58 -4.25 -8.70
N VAL A 11 44.03 -4.10 -9.89
CA VAL A 11 43.16 -2.96 -10.25
C VAL A 11 41.86 -3.02 -9.45
N GLU A 12 41.26 -4.19 -9.34
CA GLU A 12 40.06 -4.41 -8.56
C GLU A 12 40.27 -4.12 -7.07
N LEU A 13 41.37 -4.61 -6.49
CA LEU A 13 41.74 -4.31 -5.09
C LEU A 13 41.91 -2.81 -4.83
N ARG A 14 42.46 -2.06 -5.79
CA ARG A 14 42.58 -0.59 -5.67
C ARG A 14 41.18 0.05 -5.70
N GLY A 15 40.28 -0.40 -6.56
CA GLY A 15 38.89 0.05 -6.62
C GLY A 15 38.18 -0.14 -5.29
N VAL A 16 38.23 -1.35 -4.73
CA VAL A 16 37.64 -1.68 -3.42
C VAL A 16 38.21 -0.82 -2.30
N ARG A 17 39.53 -0.61 -2.29
CA ARG A 17 40.16 0.27 -1.29
C ARG A 17 39.63 1.71 -1.38
N ASP A 18 39.47 2.24 -2.59
CA ASP A 18 38.99 3.61 -2.80
C ASP A 18 37.51 3.75 -2.44
N GLU A 19 36.72 2.70 -2.62
CA GLU A 19 35.32 2.64 -2.14
C GLU A 19 35.22 2.61 -0.60
N ILE A 20 36.07 1.82 0.07
CA ILE A 20 36.18 1.79 1.53
C ILE A 20 36.51 3.20 2.06
N LYS A 21 37.50 3.87 1.48
CA LYS A 21 37.88 5.23 1.88
C LYS A 21 36.76 6.25 1.69
N LYS A 22 35.96 6.13 0.62
CA LYS A 22 34.75 6.97 0.41
C LYS A 22 33.69 6.69 1.48
N ALA A 23 33.45 5.42 1.82
CA ALA A 23 32.50 5.03 2.84
C ALA A 23 32.89 5.52 4.24
N GLU A 24 34.17 5.42 4.59
CA GLU A 24 34.75 5.94 5.85
C GLU A 24 34.56 7.47 5.94
N THR A 25 34.84 8.19 4.86
CA THR A 25 34.67 9.65 4.80
C THR A 25 33.18 10.04 4.97
N ALA A 26 32.26 9.28 4.35
CA ALA A 26 30.82 9.50 4.50
C ALA A 26 30.35 9.21 5.94
N LEU A 27 30.85 8.14 6.56
CA LEU A 27 30.54 7.79 7.93
C LEU A 27 31.01 8.89 8.92
N GLU A 28 32.18 9.45 8.72
CA GLU A 28 32.73 10.52 9.55
C GLU A 28 31.90 11.80 9.44
N ARG A 29 31.43 12.15 8.23
CA ARG A 29 30.48 13.26 8.03
C ARG A 29 29.17 13.03 8.78
N LEU A 30 28.65 11.82 8.79
CA LEU A 30 27.41 11.48 9.51
C LEU A 30 27.62 11.54 11.03
N ARG A 31 28.75 11.06 11.55
CA ARG A 31 29.12 11.18 12.97
C ARG A 31 29.22 12.64 13.40
N SER A 32 29.89 13.48 12.62
CA SER A 32 30.00 14.92 12.89
C SER A 32 28.65 15.63 12.84
N ARG A 33 27.77 15.23 11.90
CA ARG A 33 26.39 15.75 11.85
C ARG A 33 25.57 15.34 13.07
N ARG A 34 25.67 14.08 13.49
CA ARG A 34 25.00 13.59 14.71
C ARG A 34 25.43 14.38 15.95
N GLN A 35 26.71 14.61 16.13
CA GLN A 35 27.22 15.41 17.24
C GLN A 35 26.68 16.85 17.24
N ARG A 36 26.63 17.51 16.06
CA ARG A 36 26.03 18.84 15.95
C ARG A 36 24.56 18.86 16.31
N LEU A 37 23.79 17.86 15.90
CA LEU A 37 22.37 17.73 16.23
C LEU A 37 22.16 17.49 17.74
N ILE A 38 23.00 16.66 18.38
CA ILE A 38 22.95 16.47 19.83
C ILE A 38 23.23 17.78 20.56
N LYS A 39 24.28 18.53 20.19
CA LYS A 39 24.59 19.83 20.78
C LYS A 39 23.45 20.84 20.61
N SER A 40 22.84 20.89 19.44
CA SER A 40 21.71 21.75 19.18
C SER A 40 20.47 21.39 20.01
N ALA A 41 20.15 20.10 20.11
CA ALA A 41 19.04 19.62 20.90
C ALA A 41 19.29 19.76 22.42
N ALA A 42 20.53 19.59 22.85
CA ALA A 42 20.94 19.76 24.23
C ALA A 42 20.84 21.21 24.75
N ALA A 43 20.87 22.18 23.83
CA ALA A 43 20.69 23.60 24.17
C ALA A 43 19.23 23.96 24.57
N HIS A 44 18.29 23.04 24.44
CA HIS A 44 16.90 23.28 24.81
C HIS A 44 16.69 23.09 26.32
N ASP A 45 15.97 23.98 27.00
CA ASP A 45 15.75 24.00 28.47
C ASP A 45 15.19 22.69 29.06
N LYS A 46 14.49 21.90 28.27
CA LYS A 46 13.93 20.59 28.66
C LYS A 46 14.74 19.40 28.19
N ALA A 47 15.95 19.62 27.68
CA ALA A 47 16.80 18.53 27.22
C ALA A 47 17.29 17.68 28.40
N LYS A 48 17.25 16.36 28.21
CA LYS A 48 17.80 15.36 29.15
C LYS A 48 18.57 14.31 28.37
N ALA A 49 19.71 13.86 28.90
CA ALA A 49 20.55 12.87 28.25
C ALA A 49 19.79 11.57 27.97
N GLU A 50 18.90 11.13 28.88
CA GLU A 50 18.08 9.91 28.75
C GLU A 50 17.08 10.00 27.58
N ARG A 51 16.69 11.21 27.18
CA ARG A 51 15.80 11.40 26.03
C ARG A 51 16.56 11.51 24.70
N LEU A 52 17.78 12.02 24.75
CA LEU A 52 18.63 12.16 23.56
C LEU A 52 19.32 10.83 23.19
N ALA A 53 19.58 9.97 24.17
CA ALA A 53 20.25 8.69 23.96
C ALA A 53 19.52 7.78 22.95
N PRO A 54 18.25 7.42 23.10
CA PRO A 54 17.55 6.57 22.12
C PRO A 54 17.39 7.23 20.75
N ALA A 55 17.19 8.55 20.69
CA ALA A 55 17.06 9.28 19.44
C ALA A 55 18.36 9.38 18.63
N SER A 56 19.51 9.37 19.30
CA SER A 56 20.82 9.47 18.68
C SER A 56 21.51 8.12 18.45
N GLY A 57 21.03 7.04 19.09
CA GLY A 57 21.67 5.74 19.09
C GLY A 57 22.99 5.71 19.89
N LEU A 58 23.17 6.63 20.82
CA LEU A 58 24.32 6.70 21.73
C LEU A 58 23.89 6.38 23.15
N SER A 59 24.83 6.01 24.02
CA SER A 59 24.56 5.86 25.46
C SER A 59 24.40 7.23 26.15
N VAL A 60 23.79 7.24 27.34
CA VAL A 60 23.69 8.45 28.16
C VAL A 60 25.05 9.03 28.49
N LYS A 61 26.06 8.16 28.68
CA LYS A 61 27.44 8.56 28.90
C LYS A 61 28.04 9.29 27.68
N ASP A 62 27.83 8.74 26.48
CA ASP A 62 28.32 9.37 25.25
C ASP A 62 27.62 10.73 24.98
N ILE A 63 26.34 10.84 25.36
CA ILE A 63 25.62 12.12 25.30
C ILE A 63 26.24 13.14 26.26
N ALA A 64 26.59 12.73 27.49
CA ALA A 64 27.26 13.60 28.45
C ALA A 64 28.65 14.05 28.00
N GLU A 65 29.36 13.24 27.22
CA GLU A 65 30.64 13.65 26.60
C GLU A 65 30.44 14.71 25.51
N VAL A 66 29.36 14.62 24.74
CA VAL A 66 29.05 15.61 23.67
C VAL A 66 28.41 16.88 24.23
N ALA A 67 27.63 16.78 25.31
CA ALA A 67 26.93 17.86 25.97
C ALA A 67 27.09 17.75 27.51
N PRO A 68 28.21 18.20 28.08
CA PRO A 68 28.56 17.97 29.49
C PRO A 68 27.58 18.53 30.51
N HIS A 69 26.81 19.56 30.16
CA HIS A 69 25.79 20.14 31.04
C HIS A 69 24.56 19.23 31.24
N LEU A 70 24.42 18.17 30.47
CA LEU A 70 23.41 17.14 30.63
C LEU A 70 23.92 15.90 31.40
N ALA A 71 25.16 15.93 31.89
CA ALA A 71 25.69 14.84 32.69
C ALA A 71 24.84 14.65 33.98
N PRO A 72 24.48 13.44 34.36
CA PRO A 72 23.84 13.19 35.62
C PRO A 72 24.71 13.72 36.79
N PRO A 73 24.15 14.30 37.86
CA PRO A 73 24.92 14.77 38.99
C PRO A 73 25.76 13.62 39.56
N ALA A 74 27.02 13.90 39.89
CA ALA A 74 27.90 12.91 40.50
C ALA A 74 27.23 12.34 41.75
N PRO A 75 27.28 11.01 41.99
CA PRO A 75 26.75 10.44 43.22
C PRO A 75 27.39 11.13 44.40
N ALA A 76 26.56 11.62 45.34
CA ALA A 76 27.03 12.21 46.54
C ALA A 76 27.99 11.24 47.29
N PRO A 77 29.14 11.70 47.82
CA PRO A 77 30.06 10.84 48.53
C PRO A 77 29.31 10.11 49.64
N ALA A 78 29.47 8.78 49.66
CA ALA A 78 28.83 7.91 50.64
C ALA A 78 29.14 8.43 52.03
N SER A 79 28.11 8.79 52.80
CA SER A 79 28.25 9.16 54.20
C SER A 79 28.88 7.97 54.95
N PRO A 80 29.86 8.22 55.84
CA PRO A 80 30.45 7.15 56.66
C PRO A 80 29.36 6.48 57.53
N PRO A 81 29.50 5.20 57.86
CA PRO A 81 28.52 4.48 58.66
C PRO A 81 28.40 5.10 60.06
N PRO A 82 27.18 5.21 60.66
CA PRO A 82 27.01 5.80 61.97
C PRO A 82 27.65 4.90 63.03
N ALA A 83 28.55 5.50 63.81
CA ALA A 83 29.09 4.90 65.06
C ALA A 83 27.94 4.79 66.06
N GLN A 84 27.79 3.61 66.66
CA GLN A 84 26.94 3.36 67.80
C GLN A 84 27.40 4.23 68.97
N ALA A 85 26.49 5.09 69.52
CA ALA A 85 26.66 5.69 70.83
C ALA A 85 25.31 5.68 71.54
N ALA A 86 25.42 5.29 72.80
CA ALA A 86 24.38 4.93 73.74
C ALA A 86 23.52 6.13 74.22
N ALA A 87 22.40 5.77 74.78
CA ALA A 87 21.33 6.55 75.38
C ALA A 87 21.75 7.63 76.40
N ALA A 88 21.04 8.76 76.41
CA ALA A 88 20.48 9.36 77.64
C ALA A 88 19.67 10.64 77.29
N GLY A 89 18.45 10.69 77.69
CA GLY A 89 17.78 11.65 78.55
C GLY A 89 17.24 12.97 78.01
N ALA A 90 15.90 13.00 78.03
CA ALA A 90 15.04 14.11 78.49
C ALA A 90 15.01 15.47 77.80
N GLY A 91 13.79 15.88 77.44
CA GLY A 91 13.44 17.31 77.35
C GLY A 91 12.54 17.76 76.21
N THR A 92 11.23 17.69 76.41
CA THR A 92 10.21 18.45 75.59
C THR A 92 10.21 19.91 76.00
N PRO A 93 9.88 20.91 75.19
CA PRO A 93 8.47 21.26 74.89
C PRO A 93 8.14 21.72 73.47
N ALA A 94 6.88 21.61 73.14
CA ALA A 94 6.15 22.11 72.00
C ALA A 94 5.85 23.64 72.06
N PRO A 95 4.97 24.21 71.26
CA PRO A 95 4.77 24.12 69.80
C PRO A 95 4.64 25.55 69.13
N ALA A 96 4.63 25.62 67.87
CA ALA A 96 4.10 26.85 67.21
C ALA A 96 3.48 26.53 65.81
N MET A 97 2.33 27.05 65.69
CA MET A 97 1.18 26.93 64.80
C MET A 97 1.40 27.14 63.33
N THR A 98 0.70 26.32 62.58
CA THR A 98 0.33 26.44 61.18
C THR A 98 -0.85 27.41 60.99
N PRO A 99 -1.04 28.06 59.85
CA PRO A 99 -2.39 28.43 59.40
C PRO A 99 -2.84 27.59 58.21
N VAL A 100 -3.99 26.97 58.41
CA VAL A 100 -4.82 26.27 57.42
C VAL A 100 -5.60 27.30 56.61
N ILE A 101 -5.62 27.20 55.29
CA ILE A 101 -6.58 27.88 54.42
C ILE A 101 -7.58 26.82 53.91
N GLN A 102 -8.85 27.03 54.29
CA GLN A 102 -9.99 26.25 53.78
C GLN A 102 -10.49 26.73 52.44
N PRO A 103 -11.00 25.87 51.53
CA PRO A 103 -11.69 26.27 50.34
C PRO A 103 -13.16 26.57 50.57
N ARG A 104 -13.67 27.60 49.91
CA ARG A 104 -15.05 28.07 49.95
C ARG A 104 -15.96 27.13 49.12
N ALA A 105 -17.13 26.82 49.67
CA ALA A 105 -18.22 26.09 49.05
C ALA A 105 -19.03 27.00 48.09
N ASN A 106 -19.49 26.44 46.98
CA ASN A 106 -20.48 27.01 46.07
C ASN A 106 -21.90 26.57 46.47
N PRO A 107 -22.91 27.41 46.31
CA PRO A 107 -24.30 27.08 46.64
C PRO A 107 -25.00 26.31 45.51
N ALA A 108 -25.95 25.49 45.94
CA ALA A 108 -26.82 24.68 45.07
C ALA A 108 -27.94 25.53 44.44
N PRO A 109 -28.47 25.09 43.27
CA PRO A 109 -29.67 25.69 42.68
C PRO A 109 -30.95 24.95 43.16
N GLU A 110 -32.02 25.76 43.27
CA GLU A 110 -33.34 25.40 43.76
C GLU A 110 -34.13 24.51 42.80
N GLU A 111 -35.00 23.68 43.42
CA GLU A 111 -36.06 22.87 42.78
C GLU A 111 -37.18 23.73 42.17
N SER A 112 -37.69 23.30 41.03
CA SER A 112 -39.04 23.73 40.56
C SER A 112 -39.77 22.57 39.90
N THR A 113 -40.72 22.11 40.62
CA THR A 113 -41.96 21.35 40.41
C THR A 113 -42.46 21.05 38.98
N GLU A 114 -42.76 19.74 38.77
CA GLU A 114 -43.72 19.16 37.81
C GLU A 114 -45.21 19.49 38.22
N PRO A 115 -46.23 19.30 37.41
CA PRO A 115 -46.69 18.10 36.69
C PRO A 115 -47.61 18.37 35.44
N PRO A 116 -48.42 17.44 34.92
CA PRO A 116 -48.27 16.01 34.62
C PRO A 116 -48.66 15.58 33.16
N ALA A 117 -48.42 14.31 32.89
CA ALA A 117 -48.68 13.43 31.79
C ALA A 117 -49.87 13.64 30.83
N SER A 118 -49.66 13.34 29.57
CA SER A 118 -50.61 12.58 28.74
C SER A 118 -49.88 11.69 27.72
N THR A 119 -50.24 10.45 27.80
CA THR A 119 -49.88 9.28 27.00
C THR A 119 -50.32 9.43 25.55
N THR A 120 -49.41 9.25 24.60
CA THR A 120 -49.74 8.68 23.30
C THR A 120 -48.51 7.90 22.75
N THR A 121 -48.73 6.61 22.73
CA THR A 121 -47.86 5.61 22.12
C THR A 121 -47.73 5.87 20.63
N ARG A 122 -46.47 6.07 20.17
CA ARG A 122 -46.16 5.97 18.74
C ARG A 122 -44.79 5.34 18.64
N GLU A 123 -44.76 4.17 18.03
CA GLU A 123 -43.55 3.41 17.70
C GLU A 123 -42.52 4.29 16.99
N ALA A 124 -41.34 4.29 17.50
CA ALA A 124 -40.16 4.86 16.86
C ALA A 124 -39.54 3.80 15.95
N PRO A 125 -39.16 4.13 14.72
CA PRO A 125 -38.38 3.24 13.92
C PRO A 125 -36.96 3.16 14.50
N GLN A 126 -36.46 1.95 14.61
CA GLN A 126 -35.11 1.64 15.00
C GLN A 126 -34.13 2.30 14.02
N SER A 127 -33.38 3.26 14.50
CA SER A 127 -32.20 3.76 13.78
C SER A 127 -31.11 2.70 13.84
N GLU A 128 -30.92 1.99 12.75
CA GLU A 128 -29.72 1.18 12.50
C GLU A 128 -28.51 2.11 12.46
N THR A 129 -27.74 2.07 13.52
CA THR A 129 -26.41 2.69 13.58
C THR A 129 -25.50 1.86 12.68
N THR A 130 -25.36 2.26 11.43
CA THR A 130 -24.35 1.71 10.51
C THR A 130 -22.98 2.05 11.05
N ALA A 131 -22.36 1.09 11.69
CA ALA A 131 -20.94 1.14 12.02
C ALA A 131 -20.13 1.24 10.73
N HIS A 132 -19.54 2.41 10.49
CA HIS A 132 -18.61 2.61 9.37
C HIS A 132 -17.35 1.77 9.61
N ALA A 133 -17.28 0.63 8.93
CA ALA A 133 -16.08 -0.18 8.87
C ALA A 133 -14.95 0.60 8.16
N GLU A 134 -13.77 0.58 8.75
CA GLU A 134 -12.53 1.04 8.10
C GLU A 134 -12.30 0.24 6.81
N THR A 135 -12.81 0.73 5.69
CA THR A 135 -12.48 0.18 4.38
C THR A 135 -11.18 0.82 3.95
N VAL A 136 -10.08 0.16 4.22
CA VAL A 136 -8.85 0.38 3.44
C VAL A 136 -9.25 0.25 1.98
N SER A 137 -9.07 1.32 1.21
CA SER A 137 -9.34 1.33 -0.23
C SER A 137 -8.49 0.26 -0.90
N GLU A 138 -9.04 -0.94 -1.02
CA GLU A 138 -8.47 -1.96 -1.88
C GLU A 138 -8.50 -1.42 -3.32
N PRO A 139 -7.41 -1.59 -4.08
CA PRO A 139 -7.49 -1.43 -5.53
C PRO A 139 -8.66 -2.31 -5.97
N ALA A 140 -9.57 -1.76 -6.76
CA ALA A 140 -10.80 -2.39 -7.19
C ALA A 140 -10.55 -3.86 -7.57
N ALA A 141 -10.73 -4.75 -6.62
CA ALA A 141 -10.98 -6.13 -6.93
C ALA A 141 -12.40 -6.12 -7.52
N GLU A 142 -12.48 -6.23 -8.84
CA GLU A 142 -13.67 -6.72 -9.51
C GLU A 142 -14.24 -7.82 -8.61
N LYS A 143 -15.55 -7.84 -8.38
CA LYS A 143 -16.19 -8.93 -7.63
C LYS A 143 -15.58 -10.24 -8.11
N ALA A 144 -14.64 -10.78 -7.34
CA ALA A 144 -14.14 -12.11 -7.60
C ALA A 144 -15.36 -13.03 -7.45
N PRO A 145 -15.76 -13.74 -8.50
CA PRO A 145 -16.79 -14.76 -8.35
C PRO A 145 -16.33 -15.70 -7.25
N ALA A 146 -17.26 -16.17 -6.44
CA ALA A 146 -16.99 -17.20 -5.43
C ALA A 146 -16.15 -18.30 -6.09
N ALA A 147 -15.04 -18.66 -5.47
CA ALA A 147 -14.14 -19.66 -6.02
C ALA A 147 -14.91 -20.98 -6.23
N ARG A 148 -15.40 -21.20 -7.44
CA ARG A 148 -15.92 -22.50 -7.87
C ARG A 148 -14.72 -23.38 -8.15
N GLU A 149 -14.24 -24.09 -7.14
CA GLU A 149 -13.15 -25.07 -7.31
C GLU A 149 -13.61 -26.30 -8.11
N THR A 150 -14.92 -26.50 -8.23
CA THR A 150 -15.53 -27.50 -9.12
C THR A 150 -16.75 -26.85 -9.77
N ASN A 151 -16.93 -27.04 -11.07
CA ASN A 151 -18.24 -26.84 -11.69
C ASN A 151 -19.23 -27.79 -11.04
N GLU A 152 -20.53 -27.46 -11.05
CA GLU A 152 -21.62 -28.31 -10.50
C GLU A 152 -21.57 -29.76 -10.99
N ASP A 153 -20.87 -30.00 -12.09
CA ASP A 153 -20.66 -31.33 -12.70
C ASP A 153 -19.41 -32.10 -12.21
N GLY A 154 -18.68 -31.62 -11.19
CA GLY A 154 -17.47 -32.30 -10.66
C GLY A 154 -16.27 -32.32 -11.62
N LYS A 155 -16.31 -31.59 -12.73
CA LYS A 155 -15.21 -31.52 -13.69
C LYS A 155 -14.12 -30.54 -13.23
N SER A 156 -12.87 -30.94 -13.40
CA SER A 156 -11.74 -30.00 -13.17
C SER A 156 -11.88 -28.76 -14.05
N PRO A 157 -11.58 -27.56 -13.52
CA PRO A 157 -11.70 -26.32 -14.30
C PRO A 157 -10.78 -26.37 -15.53
N THR A 158 -11.33 -25.99 -16.68
CA THR A 158 -10.59 -25.91 -17.95
C THR A 158 -9.49 -24.86 -17.86
N PRO A 159 -8.24 -25.16 -18.23
CA PRO A 159 -7.19 -24.16 -18.24
C PRO A 159 -7.44 -23.10 -19.29
N ARG A 160 -7.25 -21.83 -18.92
CA ARG A 160 -7.23 -20.74 -19.89
C ARG A 160 -5.94 -20.81 -20.70
N GLU A 161 -6.04 -20.69 -22.00
CA GLU A 161 -4.87 -20.58 -22.85
C GLU A 161 -4.08 -19.31 -22.52
N LEU A 162 -2.81 -19.47 -22.19
CA LEU A 162 -1.91 -18.40 -21.86
C LEU A 162 -0.94 -18.14 -23.02
N PRO A 163 -0.59 -16.88 -23.33
CA PRO A 163 0.33 -16.57 -24.40
C PRO A 163 1.71 -17.17 -24.15
N SER A 164 2.38 -17.54 -25.21
CA SER A 164 3.78 -17.96 -25.24
C SER A 164 4.71 -16.79 -25.43
N ILE A 165 6.00 -16.98 -25.16
CA ILE A 165 7.02 -15.99 -25.51
C ILE A 165 7.04 -15.86 -27.04
N PRO A 166 7.05 -14.62 -27.57
CA PRO A 166 7.12 -14.40 -29.01
C PRO A 166 8.32 -15.09 -29.66
N ASP A 167 8.14 -15.64 -30.86
CA ASP A 167 9.22 -16.27 -31.59
C ASP A 167 10.30 -15.26 -32.01
N GLY A 168 11.53 -15.71 -32.00
CA GLY A 168 12.70 -14.95 -32.40
C GLY A 168 13.76 -14.87 -31.29
N GLU A 169 14.98 -14.55 -31.72
CA GLU A 169 16.10 -14.38 -30.83
C GLU A 169 16.00 -13.06 -30.07
N VAL A 170 16.52 -13.10 -28.88
CA VAL A 170 16.63 -12.03 -27.90
C VAL A 170 17.51 -10.93 -28.43
N GLY A 171 17.10 -9.72 -28.22
CA GLY A 171 17.86 -8.52 -28.52
C GLY A 171 16.97 -7.29 -28.39
N ASP A 172 17.37 -6.21 -29.00
CA ASP A 172 16.66 -4.91 -28.99
C ASP A 172 15.20 -4.98 -29.50
N ARG A 173 14.79 -6.13 -30.08
CA ARG A 173 13.41 -6.38 -30.51
C ARG A 173 12.40 -6.37 -29.37
N TRP A 174 12.76 -6.84 -28.18
CA TRP A 174 11.84 -6.95 -27.05
C TRP A 174 11.84 -5.75 -26.13
N CYS A 175 12.70 -4.78 -26.38
CA CYS A 175 12.59 -3.47 -25.75
C CYS A 175 12.98 -2.37 -26.74
N THR A 176 12.40 -1.20 -26.51
CA THR A 176 12.74 0.02 -27.23
C THR A 176 13.43 0.97 -26.27
N PRO A 177 14.41 1.78 -26.74
CA PRO A 177 14.94 2.86 -25.94
C PRO A 177 13.82 3.70 -25.36
N ALA A 178 13.93 4.09 -24.09
CA ALA A 178 12.98 5.01 -23.52
C ALA A 178 12.98 6.30 -24.37
N PRO A 179 11.82 6.82 -24.75
CA PRO A 179 11.76 8.12 -25.39
C PRO A 179 12.38 9.16 -24.45
N LYS A 180 13.00 10.20 -25.02
CA LYS A 180 13.62 11.33 -24.27
C LYS A 180 12.63 12.16 -23.43
N LEU A 181 11.73 11.51 -22.74
CA LEU A 181 10.68 12.13 -21.93
C LEU A 181 11.19 12.83 -20.69
N LEU A 182 12.40 12.52 -20.30
CA LEU A 182 13.03 13.10 -19.12
C LEU A 182 13.51 14.53 -19.31
N SER A 183 13.68 14.96 -20.56
CA SER A 183 14.00 16.36 -20.88
C SER A 183 12.76 17.26 -20.91
N THR A 184 11.58 16.66 -20.94
CA THR A 184 10.30 17.34 -20.89
C THR A 184 9.51 16.83 -19.68
N VAL A 185 10.09 17.03 -18.49
CA VAL A 185 9.20 17.14 -17.33
C VAL A 185 8.20 18.22 -17.72
N PRO A 186 6.91 17.89 -17.89
CA PRO A 186 5.97 18.87 -18.40
C PRO A 186 5.95 20.09 -17.50
N PRO A 187 5.60 21.26 -18.00
CA PRO A 187 5.50 22.50 -17.24
C PRO A 187 4.53 22.43 -16.04
N PHE A 188 3.86 21.32 -15.79
CA PHE A 188 3.17 21.00 -14.53
C PHE A 188 4.00 21.18 -13.27
N THR A 189 5.32 21.17 -13.38
CA THR A 189 6.22 21.42 -12.28
C THR A 189 6.06 22.79 -11.63
N GLN A 190 5.43 23.72 -12.32
CA GLN A 190 5.33 25.11 -11.87
C GLN A 190 3.96 25.49 -11.30
N GLN A 191 2.94 24.64 -11.46
CA GLN A 191 1.59 24.98 -11.03
C GLN A 191 1.03 23.90 -10.12
N VAL A 192 0.91 24.23 -8.84
CA VAL A 192 -0.07 23.57 -7.97
C VAL A 192 -1.43 23.82 -8.64
N ARG A 193 -2.05 22.79 -9.20
CA ARG A 193 -3.40 22.95 -9.76
C ARG A 193 -4.32 23.46 -8.67
N PRO A 194 -4.98 24.59 -8.82
CA PRO A 194 -5.84 25.14 -7.81
C PRO A 194 -6.92 24.14 -7.43
N THR A 195 -6.93 23.73 -6.17
CA THR A 195 -7.78 22.66 -5.66
C THR A 195 -8.63 23.15 -4.51
N VAL A 196 -9.88 22.73 -4.48
CA VAL A 196 -10.79 22.92 -3.35
C VAL A 196 -11.25 21.57 -2.80
N PHE A 197 -11.66 21.55 -1.54
CA PHE A 197 -12.14 20.38 -0.83
C PHE A 197 -13.58 20.60 -0.40
N LEU A 198 -14.46 19.67 -0.70
CA LEU A 198 -15.91 19.79 -0.50
C LEU A 198 -16.45 18.55 0.24
N ASP A 199 -17.07 18.79 1.37
CA ASP A 199 -17.97 17.84 2.02
C ASP A 199 -19.39 18.02 1.51
N THR A 200 -19.90 17.10 0.72
CA THR A 200 -21.25 17.20 0.16
C THR A 200 -22.34 16.85 1.17
N THR A 201 -22.02 16.27 2.31
CA THR A 201 -23.02 15.99 3.38
C THR A 201 -23.32 17.23 4.19
N THR A 202 -22.31 18.04 4.44
CA THR A 202 -22.44 19.28 5.21
C THR A 202 -22.54 20.52 4.34
N GLY A 203 -22.11 20.47 3.09
CA GLY A 203 -21.96 21.63 2.21
C GLY A 203 -20.71 22.47 2.51
N ASP A 204 -19.80 22.01 3.36
CA ASP A 204 -18.57 22.75 3.70
C ASP A 204 -17.54 22.66 2.60
N LEU A 205 -17.16 23.81 2.06
CA LEU A 205 -16.11 24.00 1.06
C LEU A 205 -14.89 24.66 1.69
N ILE A 206 -13.72 24.10 1.49
CA ILE A 206 -12.45 24.76 1.84
C ILE A 206 -11.75 25.23 0.56
N HIS A 207 -11.58 26.55 0.45
CA HIS A 207 -10.73 27.17 -0.56
C HIS A 207 -9.63 27.98 0.12
N ARG A 208 -8.37 27.62 -0.12
CA ARG A 208 -7.23 28.15 0.64
C ARG A 208 -7.42 27.92 2.15
N ASP A 209 -7.56 29.00 2.91
CA ASP A 209 -7.77 28.96 4.37
C ASP A 209 -9.21 29.39 4.76
N GLN A 210 -10.09 29.57 3.78
CA GLN A 210 -11.47 29.97 4.00
C GLN A 210 -12.39 28.77 3.97
N ARG A 211 -13.29 28.68 4.95
CA ARG A 211 -14.40 27.76 5.00
C ARG A 211 -15.66 28.47 4.54
N ILE A 212 -16.31 27.93 3.55
CA ILE A 212 -17.51 28.46 2.93
C ILE A 212 -18.60 27.41 3.07
N ARG A 213 -19.78 27.81 3.52
CA ARG A 213 -20.94 26.93 3.57
C ARG A 213 -21.75 27.07 2.29
N LEU A 214 -21.88 25.98 1.55
CA LEU A 214 -22.69 25.90 0.36
C LEU A 214 -24.06 25.31 0.72
N ASP A 215 -25.11 25.82 0.11
CA ASP A 215 -26.41 25.20 0.12
C ASP A 215 -26.47 24.18 -1.05
N LEU A 216 -26.19 22.94 -0.73
CA LEU A 216 -26.22 21.84 -1.69
C LEU A 216 -27.48 21.03 -1.44
N GLY A 217 -28.42 21.08 -2.38
CA GLY A 217 -29.60 20.25 -2.37
C GLY A 217 -29.27 18.79 -2.70
N ARG A 218 -29.83 18.26 -3.76
CA ARG A 218 -29.38 16.98 -4.35
C ARG A 218 -28.10 17.24 -5.10
N ALA A 219 -26.98 16.77 -4.59
CA ALA A 219 -25.65 17.11 -5.10
C ALA A 219 -25.33 16.49 -6.48
N SER A 220 -26.09 16.85 -7.52
CA SER A 220 -25.72 16.57 -8.92
C SER A 220 -24.41 17.26 -9.29
N ALA A 221 -23.76 16.79 -10.34
CA ALA A 221 -22.53 17.42 -10.82
C ALA A 221 -22.74 18.90 -11.19
N ASP A 222 -23.89 19.24 -11.77
CA ASP A 222 -24.26 20.60 -12.14
C ASP A 222 -24.43 21.52 -10.92
N GLU A 223 -25.15 21.04 -9.90
CA GLU A 223 -25.34 21.76 -8.62
C GLU A 223 -24.01 22.01 -7.92
N ILE A 224 -23.12 21.01 -7.87
CA ILE A 224 -21.79 21.16 -7.29
C ILE A 224 -20.99 22.23 -8.02
N LEU A 225 -20.91 22.17 -9.35
CA LEU A 225 -20.16 23.15 -10.12
C LEU A 225 -20.76 24.55 -9.98
N THR A 226 -22.07 24.70 -10.05
CA THR A 226 -22.76 25.97 -9.89
C THR A 226 -22.50 26.58 -8.50
N ALA A 227 -22.68 25.81 -7.44
CA ALA A 227 -22.48 26.26 -6.08
C ALA A 227 -21.00 26.61 -5.79
N VAL A 228 -20.08 25.79 -6.23
CA VAL A 228 -18.64 26.04 -6.01
C VAL A 228 -18.18 27.29 -6.74
N PHE A 229 -18.49 27.44 -8.03
CA PHE A 229 -18.04 28.60 -8.81
C PHE A 229 -18.77 29.91 -8.53
N ALA A 230 -19.81 29.89 -7.71
CA ALA A 230 -20.36 31.11 -7.11
C ALA A 230 -19.42 31.73 -6.05
N HIS A 231 -18.50 30.97 -5.49
CA HIS A 231 -17.64 31.36 -4.37
C HIS A 231 -16.15 31.27 -4.61
N VAL A 232 -15.71 30.60 -5.68
CA VAL A 232 -14.29 30.41 -5.97
C VAL A 232 -13.96 30.95 -7.38
N PRO A 233 -12.70 31.37 -7.62
CA PRO A 233 -12.31 31.87 -8.93
C PRO A 233 -12.31 30.77 -10.00
N ASP A 234 -12.51 31.17 -11.24
CA ASP A 234 -12.51 30.28 -12.42
C ASP A 234 -11.16 29.57 -12.68
N THR A 235 -10.13 29.97 -11.96
CA THR A 235 -8.82 29.32 -11.99
C THR A 235 -8.76 27.99 -11.21
N VAL A 236 -9.80 27.63 -10.44
CA VAL A 236 -9.90 26.34 -9.77
C VAL A 236 -10.05 25.24 -10.81
N GLU A 237 -9.16 24.24 -10.77
CA GLU A 237 -9.11 23.13 -11.72
C GLU A 237 -9.51 21.78 -11.11
N ARG A 238 -9.69 21.72 -9.77
CA ARG A 238 -10.02 20.47 -9.10
C ARG A 238 -10.90 20.64 -7.87
N ILE A 239 -11.89 19.77 -7.74
CA ILE A 239 -12.72 19.60 -6.55
C ILE A 239 -12.52 18.18 -6.02
N TYR A 240 -12.06 18.05 -4.77
CA TYR A 240 -12.08 16.78 -4.05
C TYR A 240 -13.31 16.69 -3.18
N ILE A 241 -14.15 15.69 -3.43
CA ILE A 241 -15.25 15.31 -2.53
C ILE A 241 -14.65 14.54 -1.35
N THR A 242 -14.78 15.10 -0.15
CA THR A 242 -14.17 14.57 1.07
C THR A 242 -15.12 13.70 1.88
N ALA A 243 -16.43 13.97 1.80
CA ALA A 243 -17.49 13.16 2.39
C ALA A 243 -18.76 13.27 1.53
N GLY A 244 -19.63 12.28 1.69
CA GLY A 244 -20.78 12.10 0.81
C GLY A 244 -20.34 11.57 -0.56
N ALA A 245 -21.10 10.66 -1.11
CA ALA A 245 -20.88 10.16 -2.47
C ALA A 245 -22.04 10.68 -3.32
N PRO A 246 -21.96 11.89 -3.92
CA PRO A 246 -23.07 12.51 -4.62
C PRO A 246 -23.58 11.66 -5.79
N TRP A 247 -22.77 10.79 -6.32
CA TRP A 247 -23.16 9.79 -7.33
C TRP A 247 -23.96 8.60 -6.79
N HIS A 248 -24.24 8.54 -5.49
CA HIS A 248 -24.93 7.42 -4.84
C HIS A 248 -26.22 7.89 -4.12
N LEU A 249 -26.81 8.98 -4.58
CA LEU A 249 -27.94 9.63 -3.90
C LEU A 249 -29.29 8.91 -4.06
N ASP A 250 -29.45 8.13 -5.13
CA ASP A 250 -30.72 7.50 -5.46
C ASP A 250 -30.55 5.98 -5.56
N THR A 251 -30.50 5.33 -4.38
CA THR A 251 -30.34 3.88 -4.26
C THR A 251 -31.54 3.09 -4.76
N ASP A 252 -32.73 3.69 -4.75
CA ASP A 252 -33.96 3.03 -5.22
C ASP A 252 -33.99 2.98 -6.75
N ARG A 253 -33.56 4.07 -7.38
CA ARG A 253 -33.49 4.17 -8.85
C ARG A 253 -32.26 3.45 -9.41
N TYR A 254 -31.13 3.49 -8.71
CA TYR A 254 -29.86 2.92 -9.13
C TYR A 254 -29.31 1.92 -8.09
N PRO A 255 -29.82 0.70 -8.07
CA PRO A 255 -29.39 -0.32 -7.09
C PRO A 255 -27.93 -0.73 -7.26
N TYR A 256 -27.35 -0.50 -8.45
CA TYR A 256 -25.94 -0.76 -8.72
C TYR A 256 -25.12 0.53 -8.75
N LEU A 257 -24.06 0.59 -7.95
CA LEU A 257 -23.19 1.76 -7.84
C LEU A 257 -22.64 2.22 -9.21
N LYS A 258 -22.35 1.29 -10.11
CA LYS A 258 -21.90 1.59 -11.48
C LYS A 258 -22.93 2.43 -12.25
N ASP A 259 -24.20 2.08 -12.16
CA ASP A 259 -25.28 2.77 -12.89
C ASP A 259 -25.52 4.16 -12.27
N ALA A 260 -25.47 4.27 -10.95
CA ALA A 260 -25.54 5.55 -10.26
C ALA A 260 -24.41 6.50 -10.67
N VAL A 261 -23.16 6.00 -10.71
CA VAL A 261 -22.00 6.77 -11.20
C VAL A 261 -22.18 7.22 -12.64
N GLN A 262 -22.63 6.31 -13.51
CA GLN A 262 -22.88 6.64 -14.92
C GLN A 262 -23.96 7.71 -15.07
N ALA A 263 -25.07 7.60 -14.34
CA ALA A 263 -26.14 8.57 -14.37
C ALA A 263 -25.69 9.94 -13.84
N TRP A 264 -24.91 9.97 -12.77
CA TRP A 264 -24.37 11.21 -12.21
C TRP A 264 -23.42 11.92 -13.19
N LEU A 265 -22.51 11.17 -13.86
CA LEU A 265 -21.58 11.72 -14.84
C LEU A 265 -22.26 12.15 -16.15
N ALA A 266 -23.37 11.50 -16.53
CA ALA A 266 -24.14 11.80 -17.74
C ALA A 266 -25.27 12.81 -17.48
N ALA A 267 -25.42 13.31 -16.26
CA ALA A 267 -26.45 14.29 -15.96
C ALA A 267 -26.33 15.55 -16.82
N PRO A 268 -27.45 16.17 -17.20
CA PRO A 268 -27.42 17.42 -17.95
C PRO A 268 -26.65 18.50 -17.19
N MET A 269 -25.79 19.23 -17.89
CA MET A 269 -25.00 20.31 -17.36
C MET A 269 -25.55 21.65 -17.85
N HIS A 270 -25.66 22.61 -16.93
CA HIS A 270 -26.07 23.98 -17.23
C HIS A 270 -24.84 24.92 -17.22
N GLY A 271 -25.02 26.19 -17.47
CA GLY A 271 -23.95 27.17 -17.38
C GLY A 271 -22.81 27.01 -18.40
N GLY A 272 -23.04 26.28 -19.50
CA GLY A 272 -22.06 26.14 -20.60
C GLY A 272 -21.00 25.05 -20.40
N TRP A 273 -21.11 24.27 -19.34
CA TRP A 273 -20.22 23.13 -19.10
C TRP A 273 -20.46 22.00 -20.11
N LYS A 274 -19.37 21.41 -20.60
CA LYS A 274 -19.36 20.26 -21.50
C LYS A 274 -18.39 19.21 -20.97
N VAL A 275 -18.58 17.95 -21.34
CA VAL A 275 -17.59 16.90 -21.05
C VAL A 275 -16.29 17.27 -21.74
N GLU A 276 -15.18 17.17 -21.04
CA GLU A 276 -13.87 17.57 -21.53
C GLU A 276 -13.49 16.81 -22.80
N SER A 277 -13.09 17.54 -23.84
CA SER A 277 -12.75 16.97 -25.15
C SER A 277 -11.32 16.45 -25.25
N GLY A 278 -10.49 16.71 -24.25
CA GLY A 278 -9.09 16.30 -24.23
C GLY A 278 -8.20 17.09 -25.18
N ARG A 279 -8.49 18.35 -25.41
CA ARG A 279 -7.65 19.23 -26.21
C ARG A 279 -6.34 19.54 -25.49
N GLY A 280 -5.23 19.26 -26.15
CA GLY A 280 -3.88 19.44 -25.59
C GLY A 280 -3.25 18.14 -25.08
N SER A 281 -1.91 18.11 -25.03
CA SER A 281 -1.13 16.91 -24.63
C SER A 281 -1.35 16.45 -23.20
N ASP A 282 -1.95 17.27 -22.36
CA ASP A 282 -1.98 17.13 -20.91
C ASP A 282 -3.37 16.81 -20.35
N ARG A 283 -4.37 16.72 -21.21
CA ARG A 283 -5.77 16.58 -20.80
C ARG A 283 -6.31 15.21 -21.17
N LEU A 284 -6.98 14.60 -20.18
CA LEU A 284 -7.62 13.30 -20.35
C LEU A 284 -9.06 13.54 -20.80
N ALA A 285 -9.37 13.22 -22.06
CA ALA A 285 -10.71 13.34 -22.60
C ALA A 285 -11.72 12.48 -21.82
N GLY A 286 -12.92 13.01 -21.63
CA GLY A 286 -14.03 12.32 -21.06
C GLY A 286 -13.93 12.01 -19.57
N HIS A 287 -15.01 11.49 -19.04
CA HIS A 287 -15.07 11.02 -17.66
C HIS A 287 -14.32 9.69 -17.48
N PHE A 288 -13.96 9.40 -16.23
CA PHE A 288 -13.45 8.09 -15.86
C PHE A 288 -14.50 7.36 -15.01
N LEU A 289 -15.05 6.30 -15.57
CA LEU A 289 -16.07 5.47 -14.92
C LEU A 289 -15.38 4.48 -13.98
N HIS A 290 -15.33 4.83 -12.71
CA HIS A 290 -14.90 3.92 -11.66
C HIS A 290 -15.96 3.92 -10.56
N GLU A 291 -16.44 2.74 -10.18
CA GLU A 291 -17.60 2.62 -9.28
C GLU A 291 -17.42 3.41 -7.98
N ARG A 292 -16.28 3.29 -7.32
CA ARG A 292 -16.02 3.95 -6.02
C ARG A 292 -15.35 5.30 -6.14
N ASN A 293 -14.50 5.50 -7.14
CA ASN A 293 -13.70 6.71 -7.32
C ASN A 293 -13.91 7.27 -8.74
N PRO A 294 -15.10 7.74 -9.08
CA PRO A 294 -15.35 8.33 -10.39
C PRO A 294 -14.58 9.65 -10.56
N VAL A 295 -14.27 9.98 -11.80
CA VAL A 295 -13.71 11.28 -12.15
C VAL A 295 -14.60 11.94 -13.18
N GLY A 296 -15.27 13.00 -12.76
CA GLY A 296 -15.96 13.91 -13.66
C GLY A 296 -14.99 14.93 -14.22
N ARG A 297 -15.04 15.16 -15.52
CA ARG A 297 -14.23 16.17 -16.22
C ARG A 297 -15.08 16.99 -17.13
N TRP A 298 -15.08 18.27 -16.91
CA TRP A 298 -15.84 19.22 -17.71
C TRP A 298 -14.96 20.40 -18.14
N GLU A 299 -15.33 20.99 -19.26
CA GLU A 299 -14.72 22.20 -19.80
C GLU A 299 -15.78 23.28 -20.01
N ARG A 300 -15.41 24.56 -19.82
CA ARG A 300 -16.23 25.73 -20.13
C ARG A 300 -15.30 26.82 -20.69
N GLY A 301 -15.30 27.03 -22.00
CA GLY A 301 -14.28 27.83 -22.67
C GLY A 301 -12.88 27.26 -22.45
N ASP A 302 -11.99 28.05 -21.86
CA ASP A 302 -10.64 27.61 -21.48
C ASP A 302 -10.55 27.04 -20.05
N GLN A 303 -11.64 27.10 -19.31
CA GLN A 303 -11.71 26.56 -17.96
C GLN A 303 -11.90 25.03 -17.99
N HIS A 304 -11.16 24.34 -17.14
CA HIS A 304 -11.23 22.90 -16.99
C HIS A 304 -11.38 22.55 -15.51
N ILE A 305 -12.22 21.56 -15.23
CA ILE A 305 -12.47 21.11 -13.87
C ILE A 305 -12.50 19.58 -13.78
N GLU A 306 -11.82 19.03 -12.78
CA GLU A 306 -11.98 17.64 -12.36
C GLU A 306 -12.71 17.58 -11.03
N VAL A 307 -13.78 16.78 -10.94
CA VAL A 307 -14.41 16.40 -9.66
C VAL A 307 -14.02 14.97 -9.35
N ARG A 308 -13.45 14.75 -8.18
CA ARG A 308 -12.84 13.47 -7.77
C ARG A 308 -13.17 13.15 -6.31
N SER A 309 -13.19 11.88 -5.95
CA SER A 309 -13.25 11.46 -4.56
C SER A 309 -11.86 11.50 -3.91
N ILE A 310 -11.79 12.00 -2.68
CA ILE A 310 -10.57 11.93 -1.86
C ILE A 310 -10.23 10.48 -1.45
N ALA A 311 -11.22 9.60 -1.44
CA ALA A 311 -11.04 8.18 -1.12
C ALA A 311 -10.07 7.46 -2.07
N GLU A 312 -9.76 8.05 -3.23
CA GLU A 312 -8.67 7.61 -4.10
C GLU A 312 -7.29 7.74 -3.43
N TRP A 313 -7.12 8.71 -2.53
CA TRP A 313 -5.87 8.97 -1.81
C TRP A 313 -5.81 8.24 -0.46
N PHE A 314 -6.86 8.37 0.32
CA PHE A 314 -7.05 7.74 1.63
C PHE A 314 -8.53 7.78 2.03
N ASP A 315 -8.94 6.85 2.86
CA ASP A 315 -10.22 6.93 3.53
C ASP A 315 -10.18 8.08 4.55
N PRO A 316 -11.07 9.08 4.41
CA PRO A 316 -11.11 10.22 5.33
C PRO A 316 -11.51 9.85 6.76
N ASP A 317 -12.13 8.68 7.00
CA ASP A 317 -12.46 8.15 8.33
C ASP A 317 -13.31 9.14 9.15
N GLY A 318 -14.30 9.77 8.50
CA GLY A 318 -15.17 10.78 9.10
C GLY A 318 -14.48 12.10 9.46
N ALA A 319 -13.27 12.34 8.98
CA ALA A 319 -12.54 13.57 9.26
C ALA A 319 -13.23 14.80 8.68
N ASP A 320 -13.19 15.90 9.43
CA ASP A 320 -13.62 17.20 8.94
C ASP A 320 -12.89 17.62 7.67
N VAL A 321 -13.55 18.33 6.77
CA VAL A 321 -12.99 18.78 5.49
C VAL A 321 -11.69 19.57 5.65
N ALA A 322 -11.51 20.33 6.71
CA ALA A 322 -10.28 21.07 7.00
C ALA A 322 -9.14 20.12 7.41
N VAL A 323 -9.43 19.06 8.14
CA VAL A 323 -8.46 18.00 8.49
C VAL A 323 -8.00 17.27 7.25
N VAL A 324 -8.92 16.94 6.32
CA VAL A 324 -8.59 16.33 5.03
C VAL A 324 -7.71 17.25 4.18
N ARG A 325 -8.05 18.53 4.10
CA ARG A 325 -7.23 19.53 3.39
C ARG A 325 -5.83 19.64 4.00
N GLU A 326 -5.72 19.66 5.34
CA GLU A 326 -4.42 19.72 6.00
C GLU A 326 -3.62 18.44 5.76
N ALA A 327 -4.26 17.26 5.77
CA ALA A 327 -3.60 16.00 5.41
C ALA A 327 -2.98 16.08 4.01
N PHE A 328 -3.69 16.65 3.04
CA PHE A 328 -3.19 16.83 1.69
C PHE A 328 -2.00 17.80 1.63
N THR A 329 -2.03 18.87 2.42
CA THR A 329 -0.91 19.78 2.61
C THR A 329 0.31 19.10 3.22
N LEU A 330 0.09 18.25 4.23
CA LEU A 330 1.14 17.49 4.89
C LEU A 330 1.79 16.46 3.95
N ILE A 331 1.02 15.81 3.07
CA ILE A 331 1.58 14.96 1.99
C ILE A 331 2.56 15.78 1.15
N TRP A 332 2.12 16.92 0.64
CA TRP A 332 2.96 17.78 -0.17
C TRP A 332 4.23 18.23 0.56
N ARG A 333 4.12 18.70 1.81
CA ARG A 333 5.26 19.11 2.63
C ARG A 333 6.24 17.96 2.90
N ALA A 334 5.73 16.76 3.19
CA ALA A 334 6.56 15.59 3.43
C ALA A 334 7.32 15.13 2.19
N LEU A 335 6.75 15.34 1.00
CA LEU A 335 7.39 15.02 -0.28
C LEU A 335 8.33 16.13 -0.77
N LYS A 336 8.10 17.38 -0.39
CA LYS A 336 8.88 18.58 -0.81
C LYS A 336 10.17 18.77 -0.02
N ARG A 337 10.92 17.73 0.28
CA ARG A 337 12.19 17.84 1.00
C ARG A 337 13.35 17.96 0.01
N GLU A 338 14.25 18.92 0.22
CA GLU A 338 15.36 19.20 -0.71
C GLU A 338 16.28 18.01 -0.99
N LYS A 339 16.62 17.23 0.05
CA LYS A 339 17.57 16.10 -0.08
C LYS A 339 16.90 14.72 -0.05
N GLU A 340 15.79 14.62 0.68
CA GLU A 340 15.12 13.35 0.96
C GLU A 340 13.78 13.23 0.21
N GLY A 341 13.47 14.17 -0.67
CA GLY A 341 12.23 14.26 -1.41
C GLY A 341 12.41 14.84 -2.81
N TRP A 342 11.42 15.61 -3.23
CA TRP A 342 11.35 16.26 -4.53
C TRP A 342 11.03 17.73 -4.35
N PRO A 343 11.99 18.66 -4.51
CA PRO A 343 11.77 20.10 -4.26
C PRO A 343 10.65 20.70 -5.11
N ASP A 344 10.46 20.17 -6.29
CA ASP A 344 9.51 20.58 -7.32
C ASP A 344 8.25 19.70 -7.39
N VAL A 345 7.91 18.98 -6.32
CA VAL A 345 6.77 18.07 -6.29
C VAL A 345 5.45 18.78 -6.56
N VAL A 346 4.65 18.18 -7.42
CA VAL A 346 3.25 18.52 -7.66
C VAL A 346 2.39 17.30 -7.36
N LEU A 347 1.34 17.46 -6.55
CA LEU A 347 0.37 16.42 -6.35
C LEU A 347 -0.57 16.37 -7.55
N MET A 348 -0.49 15.29 -8.30
CA MET A 348 -1.33 15.04 -9.46
C MET A 348 -2.78 14.71 -9.04
N GLY A 349 -3.68 14.47 -9.99
CA GLY A 349 -5.08 14.12 -9.69
C GLY A 349 -5.23 12.85 -8.87
N SER A 350 -4.32 11.89 -8.98
CA SER A 350 -4.37 10.62 -8.25
C SER A 350 -3.02 10.23 -7.67
N PRO A 351 -3.01 9.35 -6.64
CA PRO A 351 -1.77 8.79 -6.09
C PRO A 351 -0.96 8.07 -7.16
N SER A 352 -1.59 7.32 -8.05
CA SER A 352 -0.90 6.61 -9.14
C SER A 352 -0.20 7.56 -10.11
N GLN A 353 -0.87 8.64 -10.52
CA GLN A 353 -0.26 9.65 -11.39
C GLN A 353 0.89 10.36 -10.68
N THR A 354 0.69 10.74 -9.41
CA THR A 354 1.73 11.35 -8.58
C THR A 354 2.93 10.42 -8.43
N GLY A 355 2.71 9.14 -8.14
CA GLY A 355 3.79 8.17 -7.98
C GLY A 355 4.64 8.01 -9.23
N ARG A 356 4.02 7.98 -10.41
CA ARG A 356 4.73 7.91 -11.71
C ARG A 356 5.49 9.20 -12.02
N ASP A 357 4.90 10.36 -11.77
CA ASP A 357 5.57 11.65 -11.94
C ASP A 357 6.81 11.76 -11.03
N LEU A 358 6.68 11.40 -9.75
CA LEU A 358 7.79 11.41 -8.82
C LEU A 358 8.90 10.42 -9.21
N TRP A 359 8.55 9.27 -9.80
CA TRP A 359 9.55 8.35 -10.32
C TRP A 359 10.32 8.98 -11.48
N THR A 360 9.66 9.63 -12.44
CA THR A 360 10.35 10.30 -13.56
C THR A 360 11.33 11.37 -13.09
N ARG A 361 11.02 12.06 -11.99
CA ARG A 361 11.90 13.05 -11.34
C ARG A 361 13.05 12.44 -10.54
N THR A 362 13.03 11.13 -10.33
CA THR A 362 14.06 10.40 -9.55
C THR A 362 15.10 9.77 -10.46
N ILE A 363 14.78 9.55 -11.73
CA ILE A 363 15.71 8.94 -12.69
C ILE A 363 16.93 9.82 -12.82
N PRO A 364 18.14 9.26 -12.68
CA PRO A 364 19.37 10.01 -12.85
C PRO A 364 19.43 10.62 -14.25
N THR A 365 19.54 11.93 -14.33
CA THR A 365 19.77 12.66 -15.59
C THR A 365 21.20 12.50 -16.10
N ARG A 366 22.04 11.73 -15.42
CA ARG A 366 23.41 11.50 -15.80
C ARG A 366 23.46 10.75 -17.12
N GLU A 367 24.37 11.19 -17.98
CA GLU A 367 24.75 10.54 -19.23
C GLU A 367 25.52 9.22 -18.95
N ASP A 368 24.92 8.35 -18.17
CA ASP A 368 25.34 6.96 -18.16
C ASP A 368 24.99 6.39 -19.52
N ALA A 369 25.98 5.92 -20.26
CA ALA A 369 25.81 5.43 -21.64
C ALA A 369 24.74 4.33 -21.75
N GLU A 370 24.47 3.65 -20.63
CA GLU A 370 23.50 2.58 -20.52
C GLU A 370 22.04 3.09 -20.32
N TRP A 371 21.88 4.33 -19.84
CA TRP A 371 20.58 4.88 -19.43
C TRP A 371 20.25 6.23 -20.08
N ARG A 372 20.87 6.57 -21.19
CA ARG A 372 20.56 7.80 -21.92
C ARG A 372 19.06 7.88 -22.22
N GLY A 373 18.38 8.73 -21.49
CA GLY A 373 16.95 9.00 -21.69
C GLY A 373 15.97 8.11 -20.93
N GLY A 374 16.40 7.32 -19.93
CA GLY A 374 15.55 6.51 -19.07
C GLY A 374 15.67 5.00 -19.31
N TYR A 375 14.81 4.23 -18.63
CA TYR A 375 14.80 2.78 -18.78
C TYR A 375 14.13 2.32 -20.06
N PRO A 376 14.69 1.35 -20.81
CA PRO A 376 14.06 0.79 -22.00
C PRO A 376 12.68 0.22 -21.69
N VAL A 377 11.72 0.51 -22.55
CA VAL A 377 10.33 0.03 -22.44
C VAL A 377 10.18 -1.29 -23.18
N MET A 378 9.56 -2.28 -22.57
CA MET A 378 9.28 -3.56 -23.20
C MET A 378 8.43 -3.40 -24.48
N SER A 379 8.66 -4.26 -25.46
CA SER A 379 7.83 -4.34 -26.67
C SER A 379 6.36 -4.61 -26.28
N GLU A 380 5.45 -4.31 -27.19
CA GLU A 380 4.02 -4.53 -26.95
C GLU A 380 3.73 -6.02 -26.67
N GLU A 381 4.37 -6.92 -27.39
CA GLU A 381 4.23 -8.37 -27.24
C GLU A 381 4.63 -8.84 -25.84
N ILE A 382 5.77 -8.38 -25.31
CA ILE A 382 6.23 -8.71 -23.96
C ILE A 382 5.31 -8.07 -22.90
N ARG A 383 4.82 -6.86 -23.13
CA ARG A 383 3.86 -6.22 -22.23
C ARG A 383 2.54 -7.00 -22.17
N GLN A 384 2.02 -7.43 -23.33
CA GLN A 384 0.81 -8.26 -23.40
C GLN A 384 1.00 -9.59 -22.68
N LEU A 385 2.14 -10.28 -22.90
CA LEU A 385 2.49 -11.50 -22.19
C LEU A 385 2.46 -11.27 -20.66
N LEU A 386 3.16 -10.27 -20.17
CA LEU A 386 3.22 -9.98 -18.73
C LEU A 386 1.85 -9.60 -18.17
N HIS A 387 1.04 -8.84 -18.90
CA HIS A 387 -0.33 -8.53 -18.49
C HIS A 387 -1.21 -9.77 -18.37
N ALA A 388 -1.08 -10.69 -19.31
CA ALA A 388 -1.88 -11.91 -19.33
C ALA A 388 -1.46 -12.92 -18.25
N THR A 389 -0.19 -12.86 -17.79
CA THR A 389 0.41 -13.95 -17.01
C THR A 389 0.91 -13.59 -15.62
N SER A 390 1.05 -12.28 -15.30
CA SER A 390 1.66 -11.90 -14.00
C SER A 390 0.69 -11.97 -12.82
N GLY A 391 -0.61 -11.83 -13.04
CA GLY A 391 -1.59 -11.65 -11.96
C GLY A 391 -1.34 -10.36 -11.16
N GLN A 392 -2.07 -10.21 -10.06
CA GLN A 392 -1.89 -9.13 -9.07
C GLN A 392 -1.68 -9.71 -7.68
N GLY A 393 -2.17 -9.05 -6.63
CA GLY A 393 -2.25 -9.62 -5.30
C GLY A 393 -3.09 -10.91 -5.28
N ARG A 394 -2.73 -11.84 -4.42
CA ARG A 394 -3.49 -13.08 -4.24
C ARG A 394 -4.79 -12.78 -3.50
N THR A 395 -5.91 -13.22 -4.06
CA THR A 395 -7.22 -13.16 -3.42
C THR A 395 -7.81 -14.56 -3.47
N GLU A 396 -7.96 -15.19 -2.31
CA GLU A 396 -8.46 -16.56 -2.18
C GLU A 396 -9.19 -16.70 -0.85
N LEU A 397 -10.39 -17.25 -0.87
CA LEU A 397 -11.14 -17.65 0.32
C LEU A 397 -11.18 -19.17 0.37
N ILE A 398 -10.78 -19.73 1.49
CA ILE A 398 -10.80 -21.16 1.75
C ILE A 398 -12.07 -21.46 2.57
N THR A 399 -12.89 -22.36 2.06
CA THR A 399 -14.20 -22.68 2.65
C THR A 399 -14.25 -24.16 3.05
N PRO A 400 -15.19 -24.57 3.91
CA PRO A 400 -15.45 -26.00 4.14
C PRO A 400 -15.72 -26.76 2.82
N PRO A 401 -15.28 -28.00 2.65
CA PRO A 401 -14.67 -28.86 3.68
C PRO A 401 -13.15 -28.71 3.85
N ARG A 402 -12.49 -27.77 3.16
CA ARG A 402 -11.04 -27.52 3.33
C ARG A 402 -10.70 -26.92 4.71
N LEU A 403 -11.67 -26.31 5.35
CA LEU A 403 -11.63 -25.86 6.75
C LEU A 403 -12.70 -26.61 7.56
N PRO A 404 -12.51 -26.77 8.88
CA PRO A 404 -13.60 -27.21 9.75
C PRO A 404 -14.70 -26.15 9.75
N GLN A 405 -15.96 -26.57 9.95
CA GLN A 405 -17.09 -25.63 10.04
C GLN A 405 -16.99 -24.70 11.25
N GLN A 406 -16.38 -25.16 12.34
CA GLN A 406 -16.07 -24.34 13.52
C GLN A 406 -14.57 -24.13 13.59
N LEU A 407 -14.15 -22.86 13.50
CA LEU A 407 -12.76 -22.46 13.59
C LEU A 407 -12.40 -22.18 15.04
N PRO A 408 -11.21 -22.53 15.52
CA PRO A 408 -10.77 -22.21 16.87
C PRO A 408 -10.57 -20.71 17.12
N GLY A 409 -10.49 -19.91 16.06
CA GLY A 409 -10.40 -18.47 16.09
C GLY A 409 -10.28 -17.88 14.69
N PHE A 410 -10.19 -16.54 14.63
CA PHE A 410 -10.05 -15.82 13.37
C PHE A 410 -9.07 -14.64 13.56
N TYR A 411 -7.88 -14.73 12.98
CA TYR A 411 -6.78 -13.78 13.19
C TYR A 411 -6.31 -13.23 11.85
N GLU A 412 -6.48 -11.92 11.64
CA GLU A 412 -6.07 -11.23 10.41
C GLU A 412 -4.70 -10.59 10.61
N PHE A 413 -3.77 -10.90 9.71
CA PHE A 413 -2.45 -10.28 9.62
C PHE A 413 -2.29 -9.55 8.29
N ASP A 414 -1.82 -8.31 8.34
CA ASP A 414 -1.56 -7.45 7.18
C ASP A 414 -0.07 -7.11 7.09
N ARG A 415 0.50 -7.13 5.90
CA ARG A 415 1.92 -6.82 5.72
C ARG A 415 2.13 -5.32 5.53
N THR A 416 2.87 -4.72 6.45
CA THR A 416 3.20 -3.29 6.39
C THR A 416 4.00 -2.96 5.15
N LEU A 417 3.49 -2.06 4.28
CA LEU A 417 4.14 -1.67 3.01
C LEU A 417 4.65 -2.88 2.21
N ALA A 418 3.85 -3.95 2.10
CA ALA A 418 4.24 -5.22 1.52
C ALA A 418 4.95 -5.10 0.17
N TYR A 419 4.36 -4.36 -0.76
CA TYR A 419 4.94 -4.14 -2.09
C TYR A 419 6.19 -3.26 -2.05
N GLY A 420 6.23 -2.27 -1.16
CA GLY A 420 7.38 -1.39 -0.97
C GLY A 420 8.66 -2.12 -0.53
N LYS A 421 8.52 -3.26 0.16
CA LYS A 421 9.67 -4.10 0.53
C LYS A 421 10.39 -4.66 -0.69
N HIS A 422 9.68 -4.88 -1.78
CA HIS A 422 10.21 -5.57 -2.97
C HIS A 422 10.69 -4.64 -4.09
N THR A 423 10.75 -3.33 -3.84
CA THR A 423 11.19 -2.32 -4.82
C THR A 423 12.70 -2.22 -4.98
N TRP A 424 13.48 -2.92 -4.18
CA TRP A 424 14.95 -2.91 -4.20
C TRP A 424 15.56 -3.65 -5.41
N SER A 425 14.78 -4.51 -6.06
CA SER A 425 15.19 -5.30 -7.22
C SER A 425 14.17 -5.14 -8.33
N GLY A 426 14.62 -4.97 -9.55
CA GLY A 426 13.78 -4.88 -10.74
C GLY A 426 14.57 -5.24 -11.98
N GLY A 427 13.87 -5.70 -13.01
CA GLY A 427 14.45 -6.03 -14.31
C GLY A 427 14.88 -4.78 -15.06
N VAL A 428 16.04 -4.78 -15.67
CA VAL A 428 16.53 -3.68 -16.48
C VAL A 428 17.03 -4.16 -17.84
N GLY A 429 16.71 -3.41 -18.88
CA GLY A 429 17.04 -3.77 -20.26
C GLY A 429 16.15 -4.87 -20.86
N ALA A 430 16.57 -5.38 -22.01
CA ALA A 430 15.88 -6.48 -22.67
C ALA A 430 15.98 -7.78 -21.85
N PRO A 431 14.89 -8.55 -21.72
CA PRO A 431 14.97 -9.87 -21.11
C PRO A 431 15.71 -10.85 -22.01
N ARG A 432 16.37 -11.80 -21.39
CA ARG A 432 16.91 -12.98 -22.06
C ARG A 432 15.90 -14.11 -22.01
N ARG A 433 15.60 -14.74 -23.12
CA ARG A 433 14.83 -15.99 -23.17
C ARG A 433 15.66 -17.13 -22.60
N VAL A 434 15.07 -17.94 -21.75
CA VAL A 434 15.70 -19.11 -21.14
C VAL A 434 14.81 -20.32 -21.41
N THR A 435 15.22 -21.14 -22.35
CA THR A 435 14.49 -22.38 -22.67
C THR A 435 14.73 -23.45 -21.61
N SER A 436 13.88 -24.48 -21.58
CA SER A 436 14.06 -25.65 -20.73
C SER A 436 15.47 -26.25 -20.82
N ARG A 437 15.98 -26.43 -22.04
CA ARG A 437 17.34 -26.94 -22.29
C ARG A 437 18.42 -26.03 -21.67
N THR A 438 18.29 -24.73 -21.85
CA THR A 438 19.24 -23.77 -21.28
C THR A 438 19.24 -23.81 -19.76
N PHE A 439 18.04 -23.80 -19.15
CA PHE A 439 17.91 -23.86 -17.68
C PHE A 439 18.48 -25.16 -17.10
N ALA A 440 18.20 -26.30 -17.76
CA ALA A 440 18.70 -27.60 -17.33
C ALA A 440 20.23 -27.73 -17.45
N SER A 441 20.88 -26.98 -18.35
CA SER A 441 22.33 -26.98 -18.50
C SER A 441 23.07 -26.20 -17.41
N TRP A 442 22.36 -25.40 -16.61
CA TRP A 442 22.95 -24.60 -15.55
C TRP A 442 23.22 -25.41 -14.28
N THR A 443 24.22 -25.01 -13.55
CA THR A 443 24.46 -25.51 -12.20
C THR A 443 23.30 -25.14 -11.27
N GLN A 444 23.14 -25.89 -10.19
CA GLN A 444 22.12 -25.60 -9.17
C GLN A 444 22.21 -24.16 -8.61
N LYS A 445 23.43 -23.62 -8.53
CA LYS A 445 23.65 -22.24 -8.11
C LYS A 445 23.10 -21.27 -9.14
N GLU A 446 23.42 -21.44 -10.41
CA GLU A 446 22.95 -20.57 -11.51
C GLU A 446 21.42 -20.63 -11.64
N GLN A 447 20.83 -21.81 -11.53
CA GLN A 447 19.36 -21.97 -11.49
C GLN A 447 18.75 -21.19 -10.32
N SER A 448 19.35 -21.30 -9.14
CA SER A 448 18.94 -20.56 -7.96
C SER A 448 19.05 -19.04 -8.17
N ASP A 449 20.18 -18.57 -8.65
CA ASP A 449 20.44 -17.16 -8.90
C ASP A 449 19.43 -16.60 -9.93
N ALA A 450 19.09 -17.35 -10.95
CA ALA A 450 18.07 -16.98 -11.96
C ALA A 450 16.64 -16.87 -11.39
N LEU A 451 16.29 -17.71 -10.42
CA LEU A 451 15.00 -17.64 -9.73
C LEU A 451 14.93 -16.47 -8.73
N PHE A 452 16.07 -16.04 -8.19
CA PHE A 452 16.14 -14.84 -7.34
C PHE A 452 16.26 -13.54 -8.13
N ALA A 453 16.72 -13.60 -9.37
CA ALA A 453 16.78 -12.46 -10.28
C ALA A 453 15.36 -12.08 -10.77
N PRO A 454 15.16 -10.85 -11.26
CA PRO A 454 13.93 -10.49 -11.94
C PRO A 454 13.65 -11.42 -13.10
N SER A 455 12.63 -12.26 -12.98
CA SER A 455 12.34 -13.32 -13.94
C SER A 455 10.88 -13.73 -13.94
N HIS A 456 10.44 -14.28 -15.07
CA HIS A 456 9.07 -14.77 -15.26
C HIS A 456 9.12 -16.07 -16.06
N TRP A 457 8.54 -17.13 -15.51
CA TRP A 457 8.74 -18.50 -15.96
C TRP A 457 7.45 -19.19 -16.34
N GLN A 458 7.44 -19.86 -17.48
CA GLN A 458 6.45 -20.88 -17.82
C GLN A 458 6.92 -22.20 -17.24
N VAL A 459 6.10 -22.79 -16.40
CA VAL A 459 6.46 -24.01 -15.66
C VAL A 459 5.39 -25.08 -15.79
N ARG A 460 5.83 -26.34 -15.87
CA ARG A 460 4.98 -27.50 -15.59
C ARG A 460 5.17 -27.88 -14.14
N VAL A 461 4.07 -28.01 -13.45
CA VAL A 461 4.01 -28.21 -12.01
C VAL A 461 3.39 -29.58 -11.73
N THR A 462 3.95 -30.34 -10.79
CA THR A 462 3.27 -31.45 -10.15
C THR A 462 3.30 -31.26 -8.64
N ILE A 463 2.11 -31.21 -8.06
CA ILE A 463 1.94 -31.07 -6.60
C ILE A 463 2.24 -32.42 -5.96
N PRO A 464 3.10 -32.50 -4.93
CA PRO A 464 3.41 -33.76 -4.26
C PRO A 464 2.17 -34.44 -3.67
N ASP A 465 2.14 -35.79 -3.68
CA ASP A 465 1.03 -36.58 -3.13
C ASP A 465 0.83 -36.38 -1.62
N THR A 466 1.86 -35.95 -0.92
CA THR A 466 1.83 -35.67 0.51
C THR A 466 1.45 -34.21 0.83
N TRP A 467 1.13 -33.39 -0.18
CA TRP A 467 0.79 -32.00 0.01
C TRP A 467 -0.57 -31.82 0.71
N ASN A 468 -0.60 -31.04 1.78
CA ASN A 468 -1.81 -30.82 2.58
C ASN A 468 -2.05 -29.35 2.95
N HIS A 469 -1.31 -28.42 2.31
CA HIS A 469 -1.42 -26.97 2.56
C HIS A 469 -2.08 -26.24 1.39
N VAL A 470 -2.12 -24.93 1.48
CA VAL A 470 -2.62 -24.04 0.41
C VAL A 470 -1.79 -24.19 -0.86
N GLY A 471 -2.38 -23.93 -2.01
CA GLY A 471 -1.66 -23.92 -3.29
C GLY A 471 -0.56 -22.84 -3.30
N ILE A 472 0.54 -23.09 -4.00
CA ILE A 472 1.67 -22.14 -4.09
C ILE A 472 1.59 -21.34 -5.38
N LEU A 473 1.41 -22.00 -6.53
CA LEU A 473 1.48 -21.36 -7.85
C LEU A 473 0.09 -21.06 -8.42
N PRO A 474 -0.06 -19.93 -9.12
CA PRO A 474 -1.34 -19.54 -9.69
C PRO A 474 -1.71 -20.43 -10.90
N PHE A 475 -3.00 -20.60 -11.15
CA PHE A 475 -3.54 -21.29 -12.31
C PHE A 475 -4.68 -20.45 -12.91
N ALA A 476 -4.62 -20.21 -14.22
CA ALA A 476 -5.63 -19.43 -14.93
C ALA A 476 -6.74 -20.36 -15.44
N VAL A 477 -7.98 -19.98 -15.17
CA VAL A 477 -9.18 -20.74 -15.58
C VAL A 477 -9.83 -20.08 -16.80
N GLU A 478 -10.33 -20.91 -17.72
CA GLU A 478 -11.08 -20.43 -18.87
C GLU A 478 -12.37 -19.72 -18.43
N GLY A 479 -12.71 -18.63 -19.09
CA GLY A 479 -13.90 -17.84 -18.77
C GLY A 479 -13.81 -16.99 -17.50
N ASP A 480 -12.76 -17.16 -16.69
CA ASP A 480 -12.53 -16.42 -15.47
C ASP A 480 -11.29 -15.53 -15.61
N ARG A 481 -11.40 -14.28 -15.15
CA ARG A 481 -10.26 -13.34 -15.09
C ARG A 481 -9.42 -13.53 -13.83
N SER A 482 -9.95 -14.24 -12.83
CA SER A 482 -9.24 -14.52 -11.59
C SER A 482 -8.24 -15.67 -11.76
N TRP A 483 -7.36 -15.78 -10.78
CA TRP A 483 -6.41 -16.86 -10.64
C TRP A 483 -6.84 -17.73 -9.45
N ILE A 484 -6.81 -19.05 -9.64
CA ILE A 484 -6.94 -20.00 -8.54
C ILE A 484 -5.56 -20.54 -8.16
N TYR A 485 -5.45 -21.15 -6.98
CA TYR A 485 -4.21 -21.73 -6.48
C TYR A 485 -4.44 -23.21 -6.17
N PRO A 486 -4.21 -24.11 -7.14
CA PRO A 486 -4.41 -25.54 -6.96
C PRO A 486 -3.58 -26.08 -5.80
N HIS A 487 -4.20 -26.91 -4.97
CA HIS A 487 -3.61 -27.52 -3.77
C HIS A 487 -3.76 -29.03 -3.73
N GLN A 488 -4.52 -29.61 -4.67
CA GLN A 488 -4.82 -31.02 -4.71
C GLN A 488 -3.55 -31.85 -4.97
N ALA A 489 -3.25 -32.77 -4.06
CA ALA A 489 -2.13 -33.70 -4.19
C ALA A 489 -2.16 -34.44 -5.51
N GLY A 490 -1.01 -34.68 -6.13
CA GLY A 490 -0.86 -35.35 -7.43
C GLY A 490 -1.27 -34.52 -8.65
N ARG A 491 -1.93 -33.37 -8.48
CA ARG A 491 -2.36 -32.53 -9.62
C ARG A 491 -1.17 -31.96 -10.38
N SER A 492 -1.26 -32.08 -11.72
CA SER A 492 -0.28 -31.47 -12.63
C SER A 492 -0.94 -30.40 -13.51
N PHE A 493 -0.23 -29.30 -13.77
CA PHE A 493 -0.70 -28.21 -14.63
C PHE A 493 0.48 -27.39 -15.19
N VAL A 494 0.20 -26.59 -16.22
CA VAL A 494 1.16 -25.62 -16.77
C VAL A 494 0.69 -24.23 -16.41
N THR A 495 1.62 -23.37 -16.01
CA THR A 495 1.31 -21.99 -15.64
C THR A 495 2.50 -21.06 -15.86
N TRP A 496 2.24 -19.76 -15.69
CA TRP A 496 3.26 -18.74 -15.57
C TRP A 496 3.38 -18.26 -14.12
N ALA A 497 4.60 -18.08 -13.66
CA ALA A 497 4.88 -17.52 -12.33
C ALA A 497 6.19 -16.73 -12.31
N GLY A 498 6.30 -15.77 -11.42
CA GLY A 498 7.55 -15.07 -11.20
C GLY A 498 8.56 -15.92 -10.43
N GLY A 499 9.84 -15.63 -10.60
CA GLY A 499 10.92 -16.41 -10.00
C GLY A 499 10.80 -16.59 -8.49
N ALA A 500 10.30 -15.60 -7.75
CA ALA A 500 10.08 -15.71 -6.31
C ALA A 500 9.07 -16.80 -5.93
N GLU A 501 7.98 -16.93 -6.67
CA GLU A 501 6.95 -17.96 -6.44
C GLU A 501 7.46 -19.36 -6.80
N VAL A 502 8.17 -19.47 -7.94
CA VAL A 502 8.80 -20.73 -8.36
C VAL A 502 9.83 -21.19 -7.32
N ASN A 503 10.61 -20.26 -6.78
CA ASN A 503 11.59 -20.56 -5.73
C ASN A 503 10.91 -21.07 -4.44
N ILE A 504 9.77 -20.49 -4.03
CA ILE A 504 9.00 -21.00 -2.88
C ILE A 504 8.49 -22.40 -3.18
N ALA A 505 7.95 -22.68 -4.37
CA ALA A 505 7.46 -24.01 -4.72
C ALA A 505 8.57 -25.08 -4.63
N LEU A 506 9.78 -24.75 -5.10
CA LEU A 506 10.95 -25.64 -5.06
C LEU A 506 11.56 -25.81 -3.67
N ARG A 507 11.40 -24.83 -2.75
CA ARG A 507 12.16 -24.76 -1.50
C ARG A 507 11.29 -24.48 -0.27
N ASN A 508 9.98 -24.77 -0.37
CA ASN A 508 9.09 -24.60 0.79
C ASN A 508 9.51 -25.51 1.96
N PRO A 509 9.09 -25.17 3.19
CA PRO A 509 9.51 -25.91 4.39
C PRO A 509 8.84 -27.27 4.54
N ILE A 510 7.85 -27.62 3.71
CA ILE A 510 7.02 -28.82 3.86
C ILE A 510 7.55 -29.94 2.98
N VAL A 511 7.35 -29.84 1.68
CA VAL A 511 7.87 -30.75 0.67
C VAL A 511 8.04 -30.03 -0.67
N PRO A 512 9.22 -30.08 -1.29
CA PRO A 512 9.46 -29.43 -2.59
C PRO A 512 8.47 -29.91 -3.66
N TRP A 513 7.88 -28.97 -4.41
CA TRP A 513 7.07 -29.29 -5.57
C TRP A 513 7.94 -29.70 -6.75
N LYS A 514 7.47 -30.60 -7.57
CA LYS A 514 8.14 -30.98 -8.82
C LYS A 514 7.85 -29.91 -9.87
N ILE A 515 8.88 -29.17 -10.27
CA ILE A 515 8.80 -28.07 -11.22
C ILE A 515 9.73 -28.37 -12.41
N GLU A 516 9.17 -28.31 -13.61
CA GLU A 516 9.90 -28.32 -14.87
C GLU A 516 9.78 -26.93 -15.51
N ILE A 517 10.90 -26.25 -15.71
CA ILE A 517 10.94 -25.00 -16.46
C ILE A 517 10.75 -25.32 -17.94
N LEU A 518 9.72 -24.76 -18.56
CA LEU A 518 9.44 -24.93 -19.99
C LEU A 518 10.07 -23.81 -20.80
N ASP A 519 9.90 -22.56 -20.36
CA ASP A 519 10.42 -21.36 -20.99
C ASP A 519 10.50 -20.24 -19.95
N GLY A 520 11.17 -19.13 -20.24
CA GLY A 520 11.21 -18.02 -19.32
C GLY A 520 11.86 -16.76 -19.86
N LEU A 521 11.56 -15.67 -19.20
CA LEU A 521 12.18 -14.36 -19.37
C LEU A 521 13.02 -14.04 -18.14
N LEU A 522 14.30 -13.72 -18.36
CA LEU A 522 15.25 -13.37 -17.32
C LEU A 522 15.87 -12.01 -17.63
N TRP A 523 15.63 -11.04 -16.74
CA TRP A 523 16.22 -9.71 -16.84
C TRP A 523 17.53 -9.62 -16.08
N ARG A 524 18.37 -8.68 -16.50
CA ARG A 524 19.47 -8.21 -15.68
C ARG A 524 18.89 -7.55 -14.42
N ASN A 525 19.46 -7.86 -13.26
CA ASN A 525 19.04 -7.25 -12.01
C ASN A 525 19.50 -5.79 -11.94
N GLY A 526 18.61 -4.92 -11.51
CA GLY A 526 18.87 -3.51 -11.25
C GLY A 526 18.02 -3.02 -10.08
N SER A 527 17.99 -1.72 -9.86
CA SER A 527 17.22 -1.12 -8.77
C SER A 527 16.48 0.14 -9.25
N PRO A 528 15.65 0.02 -10.31
CA PRO A 528 15.03 1.19 -10.96
C PRO A 528 14.09 1.98 -10.06
N LEU A 529 13.55 1.36 -9.02
CA LEU A 529 12.57 1.94 -8.12
C LEU A 529 13.14 2.28 -6.73
N ARG A 530 14.42 2.00 -6.48
CA ARG A 530 15.01 2.09 -5.12
C ARG A 530 14.90 3.49 -4.54
N ASP A 531 15.46 4.49 -5.22
CA ASP A 531 15.53 5.86 -4.71
C ASP A 531 14.14 6.47 -4.56
N TRP A 532 13.26 6.21 -5.54
CA TRP A 532 11.86 6.60 -5.48
C TRP A 532 11.13 5.99 -4.28
N ALA A 533 11.26 4.70 -4.08
CA ALA A 533 10.61 4.00 -2.98
C ALA A 533 11.18 4.40 -1.61
N ASP A 534 12.49 4.58 -1.51
CA ASP A 534 13.13 4.96 -0.24
C ASP A 534 12.74 6.38 0.18
N LYS A 535 12.60 7.32 -0.77
CA LYS A 535 12.05 8.65 -0.50
C LYS A 535 10.61 8.60 -0.02
N LEU A 536 9.74 7.80 -0.66
CA LEU A 536 8.35 7.61 -0.23
C LEU A 536 8.25 6.94 1.14
N LYS A 537 9.05 5.92 1.42
CA LYS A 537 9.10 5.27 2.74
C LYS A 537 9.55 6.25 3.82
N SER A 538 10.56 7.09 3.53
CA SER A 538 11.02 8.14 4.47
C SER A 538 9.91 9.15 4.77
N ALA A 539 9.18 9.63 3.76
CA ALA A 539 8.05 10.53 3.94
C ALA A 539 6.91 9.86 4.75
N TRP A 540 6.58 8.62 4.42
CA TRP A 540 5.59 7.82 5.15
C TRP A 540 5.95 7.65 6.62
N SER A 541 7.18 7.24 6.94
CA SER A 541 7.64 7.06 8.32
C SER A 541 7.65 8.37 9.11
N ALA A 542 8.04 9.48 8.47
CA ALA A 542 8.05 10.79 9.12
C ALA A 542 6.63 11.26 9.49
N LEU A 543 5.64 11.04 8.61
CA LEU A 543 4.25 11.39 8.88
C LEU A 543 3.64 10.46 9.95
N ALA A 544 3.95 9.16 9.91
CA ALA A 544 3.51 8.21 10.93
C ALA A 544 4.05 8.60 12.32
N ALA A 545 5.34 8.93 12.42
CA ALA A 545 5.93 9.42 13.67
C ALA A 545 5.32 10.77 14.12
N ALA A 546 5.05 11.69 13.18
CA ALA A 546 4.39 12.95 13.49
C ALA A 546 2.97 12.75 14.02
N ALA A 547 2.24 11.74 13.57
CA ALA A 547 0.92 11.40 14.07
C ALA A 547 0.94 11.02 15.55
N GLU A 548 1.97 10.31 16.01
CA GLU A 548 2.12 9.94 17.43
C GLU A 548 2.55 11.13 18.32
N LEU A 549 3.27 12.10 17.76
CA LEU A 549 3.84 13.23 18.49
C LEU A 549 2.97 14.50 18.45
N SER A 550 1.92 14.54 17.64
CA SER A 550 1.10 15.74 17.44
C SER A 550 0.28 16.08 18.68
N GLY A 551 0.24 17.37 19.05
CA GLY A 551 -0.42 17.86 20.28
C GLY A 551 -1.94 17.89 20.18
N THR A 552 -2.52 18.13 18.99
CA THR A 552 -3.98 18.21 18.83
C THR A 552 -4.54 16.97 18.13
N PRO A 553 -5.76 16.54 18.45
CA PRO A 553 -6.42 15.41 17.79
C PRO A 553 -6.51 15.58 16.27
N GLU A 554 -6.86 16.81 15.82
CA GLU A 554 -7.02 17.13 14.40
C GLU A 554 -5.69 16.98 13.64
N LEU A 555 -4.59 17.47 14.21
CA LEU A 555 -3.26 17.36 13.59
C LEU A 555 -2.76 15.91 13.61
N ARG A 556 -3.07 15.13 14.64
CA ARG A 556 -2.82 13.69 14.68
C ARG A 556 -3.56 12.98 13.56
N GLN A 557 -4.86 13.26 13.42
CA GLN A 557 -5.68 12.68 12.36
C GLN A 557 -5.17 13.10 10.97
N ALA A 558 -4.84 14.37 10.77
CA ALA A 558 -4.27 14.84 9.50
C ALA A 558 -2.95 14.15 9.15
N ASN A 559 -2.02 13.98 10.09
CA ASN A 559 -0.77 13.23 9.87
C ASN A 559 -1.02 11.74 9.56
N LYS A 560 -1.98 11.12 10.26
CA LYS A 560 -2.38 9.72 9.99
C LYS A 560 -2.94 9.55 8.58
N LEU A 561 -3.83 10.45 8.15
CA LEU A 561 -4.37 10.48 6.78
C LEU A 561 -3.28 10.75 5.75
N ALA A 562 -2.39 11.72 6.01
CA ALA A 562 -1.26 12.03 5.13
C ALA A 562 -0.32 10.83 4.95
N SER A 563 -0.02 10.11 6.03
CA SER A 563 0.76 8.87 5.98
C SER A 563 0.10 7.82 5.09
N ARG A 564 -1.24 7.63 5.20
CA ARG A 564 -2.02 6.76 4.31
C ARG A 564 -1.93 7.23 2.86
N GLY A 565 -2.00 8.53 2.59
CA GLY A 565 -1.87 9.10 1.24
C GLY A 565 -0.50 8.83 0.60
N VAL A 566 0.60 8.99 1.35
CA VAL A 566 1.94 8.64 0.85
C VAL A 566 2.07 7.13 0.60
N ARG A 567 1.48 6.28 1.46
CA ARG A 567 1.39 4.84 1.21
C ARG A 567 0.66 4.55 -0.11
N SER A 568 -0.44 5.25 -0.38
CA SER A 568 -1.21 5.10 -1.62
C SER A 568 -0.40 5.51 -2.86
N ILE A 569 0.42 6.56 -2.77
CA ILE A 569 1.34 6.95 -3.86
C ILE A 569 2.29 5.79 -4.20
N LEU A 570 2.87 5.14 -3.20
CA LEU A 570 3.76 4.00 -3.40
C LEU A 570 3.04 2.81 -4.02
N LEU A 571 1.90 2.40 -3.44
CA LEU A 571 1.18 1.20 -3.87
C LEU A 571 0.56 1.36 -5.26
N TYR A 572 -0.12 2.46 -5.50
CA TYR A 572 -0.75 2.72 -6.81
C TYR A 572 0.26 3.13 -7.86
N GLY A 573 1.41 3.72 -7.46
CA GLY A 573 2.54 3.95 -8.36
C GLY A 573 3.08 2.64 -8.92
N ILE A 574 3.27 1.61 -8.06
CA ILE A 574 3.68 0.26 -8.50
C ILE A 574 2.65 -0.32 -9.49
N GLY A 575 1.36 -0.26 -9.17
CA GLY A 575 0.30 -0.66 -10.10
C GLY A 575 0.29 0.15 -11.40
N GLY A 576 0.64 1.43 -11.30
CA GLY A 576 0.74 2.35 -12.44
C GLY A 576 1.83 1.97 -13.45
N PHE A 577 2.92 1.33 -13.03
CA PHE A 577 3.95 0.82 -13.95
C PHE A 577 3.45 -0.36 -14.79
N ALA A 578 2.52 -1.17 -14.27
CA ALA A 578 1.94 -2.27 -15.03
C ALA A 578 1.17 -1.80 -16.26
N GLN A 579 0.59 -0.62 -16.21
CA GLN A 579 -0.23 0.00 -17.27
C GLN A 579 -1.12 -0.99 -18.03
N ARG A 580 -2.30 -1.22 -17.49
CA ARG A 580 -3.30 -2.03 -18.16
C ARG A 580 -3.68 -1.39 -19.51
N PRO A 581 -4.10 -2.21 -20.48
CA PRO A 581 -4.68 -1.68 -21.69
C PRO A 581 -5.83 -0.71 -21.37
N THR A 582 -5.94 0.36 -22.12
CA THR A 582 -7.12 1.22 -22.06
C THR A 582 -8.26 0.47 -22.74
N ILE A 583 -9.33 0.24 -22.01
CA ILE A 583 -10.55 -0.37 -22.53
C ILE A 583 -11.49 0.77 -22.92
N THR A 584 -11.84 0.81 -24.20
CA THR A 584 -12.86 1.70 -24.73
C THR A 584 -14.07 0.87 -25.08
N THR A 585 -15.23 1.22 -24.56
CA THR A 585 -16.51 0.60 -24.92
C THR A 585 -17.35 1.57 -25.73
N GLY A 586 -18.18 1.04 -26.61
CA GLY A 586 -19.15 1.83 -27.36
C GLY A 586 -20.34 0.98 -27.73
N SER A 587 -21.40 1.62 -28.25
CA SER A 587 -22.56 0.95 -28.80
C SER A 587 -22.94 1.57 -30.13
N VAL A 588 -23.43 0.74 -31.03
CA VAL A 588 -23.97 1.15 -32.35
C VAL A 588 -25.35 0.51 -32.55
N PRO A 589 -26.27 1.15 -33.27
CA PRO A 589 -27.53 0.51 -33.68
C PRO A 589 -27.28 -0.77 -34.48
N ILE A 590 -28.16 -1.76 -34.34
CA ILE A 590 -28.15 -2.95 -35.21
C ILE A 590 -28.27 -2.48 -36.68
N GLY A 591 -27.43 -3.04 -37.53
CA GLY A 591 -27.30 -2.62 -38.95
C GLY A 591 -26.26 -1.51 -39.18
N SER A 592 -25.62 -1.02 -38.13
CA SER A 592 -24.52 -0.05 -38.20
C SER A 592 -23.16 -0.62 -37.74
N GLU A 593 -23.01 -1.94 -37.79
CA GLU A 593 -21.81 -2.66 -37.30
C GLU A 593 -20.53 -2.25 -38.02
N SER A 594 -20.63 -1.69 -39.25
CA SER A 594 -19.49 -1.11 -39.96
C SER A 594 -18.82 0.06 -39.26
N GLN A 595 -19.50 0.67 -38.27
CA GLN A 595 -18.95 1.73 -37.40
C GLN A 595 -18.15 1.16 -36.20
N ILE A 596 -18.21 -0.14 -35.95
CA ILE A 596 -17.43 -0.78 -34.91
C ILE A 596 -15.95 -0.81 -35.35
N PRO A 597 -15.00 -0.36 -34.52
CA PRO A 597 -13.60 -0.48 -34.87
C PRO A 597 -13.22 -1.92 -35.21
N PRO A 598 -12.42 -2.15 -36.25
CA PRO A 598 -12.13 -3.50 -36.76
C PRO A 598 -11.37 -4.39 -35.73
N ASP A 599 -10.70 -3.75 -34.77
CA ASP A 599 -9.97 -4.41 -33.67
C ASP A 599 -10.79 -4.45 -32.35
N ALA A 600 -12.08 -4.12 -32.41
CA ALA A 600 -12.97 -4.22 -31.25
C ALA A 600 -13.65 -5.59 -31.17
N ARG A 601 -13.83 -6.06 -29.94
CA ARG A 601 -14.60 -7.27 -29.63
C ARG A 601 -16.07 -6.89 -29.47
N VAL A 602 -16.94 -7.55 -30.18
CA VAL A 602 -18.39 -7.43 -29.97
C VAL A 602 -18.74 -8.19 -28.70
N MET A 603 -19.46 -7.53 -27.77
CA MET A 603 -19.78 -8.07 -26.44
C MET A 603 -21.17 -8.68 -26.39
N THR A 604 -22.20 -7.92 -26.76
CA THR A 604 -23.61 -8.36 -26.70
C THR A 604 -24.46 -7.58 -27.69
N ASN A 605 -25.52 -8.23 -28.15
CA ASN A 605 -26.60 -7.58 -28.87
C ASN A 605 -27.80 -7.51 -27.92
N ALA A 606 -28.19 -6.32 -27.47
CA ALA A 606 -29.36 -6.12 -26.63
C ALA A 606 -30.19 -4.96 -27.17
N GLU A 607 -31.49 -5.18 -27.26
CA GLU A 607 -32.51 -4.14 -27.56
C GLU A 607 -32.14 -3.14 -28.68
N GLY A 608 -31.84 -3.65 -29.86
CA GLY A 608 -31.56 -2.80 -31.04
C GLY A 608 -30.17 -2.18 -31.09
N THR A 609 -29.26 -2.53 -30.17
CA THR A 609 -27.88 -2.04 -30.17
C THR A 609 -26.87 -3.17 -30.07
N VAL A 610 -25.73 -2.98 -30.72
CA VAL A 610 -24.55 -3.83 -30.63
C VAL A 610 -23.52 -3.10 -29.76
N THR A 611 -23.13 -3.70 -28.64
CA THR A 611 -22.06 -3.17 -27.78
C THR A 611 -20.72 -3.80 -28.12
N TRP A 612 -19.68 -3.00 -28.08
CA TRP A 612 -18.32 -3.45 -28.36
C TRP A 612 -17.31 -2.93 -27.35
N GLU A 613 -16.22 -3.68 -27.19
CA GLU A 613 -15.08 -3.35 -26.36
C GLU A 613 -13.81 -3.36 -27.20
N ARG A 614 -12.99 -2.34 -27.08
CA ARG A 614 -11.67 -2.25 -27.68
C ARG A 614 -10.61 -2.08 -26.65
N SER A 615 -9.66 -2.98 -26.62
CA SER A 615 -8.49 -2.93 -25.75
C SER A 615 -7.28 -2.38 -26.50
N ARG A 616 -6.69 -1.29 -26.03
CA ARG A 616 -5.47 -0.72 -26.61
C ARG A 616 -4.38 -0.56 -25.56
N MET A 617 -3.21 -1.14 -25.86
CA MET A 617 -1.99 -0.84 -25.10
C MET A 617 -1.45 0.51 -25.57
N THR A 618 -1.50 1.51 -24.70
CA THR A 618 -0.87 2.81 -24.97
C THR A 618 0.65 2.69 -24.90
N ARG A 619 1.35 3.29 -25.84
CA ARG A 619 2.80 3.48 -25.74
C ARG A 619 3.06 4.53 -24.68
N ASN A 620 3.33 4.09 -23.47
CA ASN A 620 3.71 4.99 -22.39
C ASN A 620 5.14 4.64 -21.95
N PRO A 621 6.04 5.61 -21.88
CA PRO A 621 7.43 5.42 -21.48
C PRO A 621 7.58 4.97 -20.02
N ASN A 622 6.53 5.12 -19.23
CA ASN A 622 6.49 4.66 -17.85
C ASN A 622 5.83 3.27 -17.72
N ALA A 623 5.60 2.56 -18.84
CA ALA A 623 5.05 1.21 -18.83
C ALA A 623 6.16 0.18 -18.60
N HIS A 624 6.26 -0.26 -17.36
CA HIS A 624 7.22 -1.25 -16.90
C HIS A 624 6.52 -2.40 -16.16
N PRO A 625 5.69 -3.20 -16.87
CA PRO A 625 4.95 -4.30 -16.25
C PRO A 625 5.86 -5.35 -15.63
N GLU A 626 7.10 -5.49 -16.11
CA GLU A 626 8.12 -6.37 -15.54
C GLU A 626 8.46 -6.02 -14.08
N TRP A 627 8.45 -4.75 -13.72
CA TRP A 627 8.69 -4.33 -12.32
C TRP A 627 7.50 -4.67 -11.43
N SER A 628 6.30 -4.35 -11.89
CA SER A 628 5.08 -4.68 -11.14
C SER A 628 4.91 -6.18 -10.99
N ALA A 629 5.13 -6.96 -12.05
CA ALA A 629 5.08 -8.41 -12.04
C ALA A 629 6.05 -9.02 -11.02
N GLY A 630 7.30 -8.55 -11.01
CA GLY A 630 8.31 -8.99 -10.05
C GLY A 630 7.93 -8.67 -8.60
N ILE A 631 7.44 -7.46 -8.34
CA ILE A 631 7.01 -7.03 -7.01
C ILE A 631 5.80 -7.84 -6.53
N TRP A 632 4.80 -8.04 -7.38
CA TRP A 632 3.60 -8.82 -7.03
C TRP A 632 3.93 -10.28 -6.78
N SER A 633 4.77 -10.88 -7.61
CA SER A 633 5.26 -12.25 -7.41
C SER A 633 6.00 -12.40 -6.08
N ALA A 634 6.92 -11.48 -5.78
CA ALA A 634 7.65 -11.48 -4.51
C ALA A 634 6.74 -11.25 -3.30
N ALA A 635 5.71 -10.41 -3.43
CA ALA A 635 4.72 -10.19 -2.38
C ALA A 635 3.87 -11.42 -2.13
N ARG A 636 3.38 -12.11 -3.18
CA ARG A 636 2.63 -13.37 -3.06
C ARG A 636 3.49 -14.48 -2.45
N ALA A 637 4.72 -14.62 -2.89
CA ALA A 637 5.68 -15.56 -2.31
C ALA A 637 5.90 -15.30 -0.82
N ALA A 638 5.99 -14.04 -0.43
CA ALA A 638 6.23 -13.66 0.95
C ALA A 638 5.01 -13.86 1.87
N LEU A 639 3.78 -13.95 1.35
CA LEU A 639 2.62 -14.39 2.14
C LEU A 639 2.72 -15.86 2.53
N LEU A 640 3.36 -16.66 1.68
CA LEU A 640 3.56 -18.08 1.90
C LEU A 640 4.72 -18.31 2.87
N SER A 641 5.87 -17.69 2.63
CA SER A 641 7.06 -17.82 3.46
C SER A 641 7.97 -16.59 3.30
N THR A 642 8.35 -15.98 4.41
CA THR A 642 9.31 -14.88 4.44
C THR A 642 10.12 -14.92 5.73
N ARG A 643 11.22 -14.14 5.77
CA ARG A 643 12.05 -13.96 6.95
C ARG A 643 11.84 -12.57 7.52
N VAL A 644 11.64 -12.50 8.83
CA VAL A 644 11.53 -11.26 9.59
C VAL A 644 12.50 -11.27 10.76
N LYS A 645 12.82 -10.10 11.30
CA LYS A 645 13.61 -10.01 12.54
C LYS A 645 12.81 -10.59 13.71
N PRO A 646 13.47 -11.22 14.67
CA PRO A 646 12.82 -11.60 15.93
C PRO A 646 12.21 -10.39 16.62
N GLY A 647 11.14 -10.59 17.34
CA GLY A 647 10.46 -9.57 18.13
C GLY A 647 9.44 -10.22 19.08
N PRO A 648 8.81 -9.44 19.93
CA PRO A 648 7.77 -9.97 20.82
C PRO A 648 6.58 -10.46 19.99
N PRO A 649 5.89 -11.50 20.47
CA PRO A 649 4.62 -11.91 19.89
C PRO A 649 3.59 -10.77 20.01
N GLN A 650 2.71 -10.65 19.01
CA GLN A 650 1.67 -9.61 19.00
C GLN A 650 0.41 -10.01 19.79
N LEU A 651 0.28 -11.29 20.10
CA LEU A 651 -0.81 -11.88 20.88
C LEU A 651 -0.21 -12.67 22.05
N THR A 652 -0.88 -12.62 23.19
CA THR A 652 -0.42 -13.31 24.42
C THR A 652 -0.43 -14.84 24.31
N ASP A 653 -1.35 -15.35 23.53
CA ASP A 653 -1.55 -16.81 23.32
C ASP A 653 -0.77 -17.34 22.12
N SER A 654 0.04 -16.52 21.46
CA SER A 654 0.87 -16.99 20.36
C SER A 654 1.95 -17.97 20.85
N PRO A 655 2.15 -19.10 20.18
CA PRO A 655 3.22 -20.01 20.53
C PRO A 655 4.59 -19.34 20.30
N HIS A 656 5.51 -19.52 21.23
CA HIS A 656 6.87 -19.01 21.07
C HIS A 656 7.60 -19.77 19.96
N ARG A 657 8.25 -19.04 19.05
CA ARG A 657 9.12 -19.59 18.02
C ARG A 657 10.57 -19.20 18.27
N GLU A 658 11.43 -20.17 18.24
CA GLU A 658 12.85 -19.89 18.23
C GLU A 658 13.27 -19.24 16.90
N PRO A 659 14.18 -18.25 16.93
CA PRO A 659 14.74 -17.68 15.74
C PRO A 659 15.41 -18.76 14.88
N ALA A 660 15.25 -18.70 13.56
CA ALA A 660 15.99 -19.55 12.67
C ALA A 660 17.50 -19.34 12.86
N PRO A 661 18.31 -20.41 12.82
CA PRO A 661 19.74 -20.27 12.97
C PRO A 661 20.30 -19.30 11.93
N ALA A 662 21.27 -18.48 12.33
CA ALA A 662 21.91 -17.52 11.44
C ALA A 662 22.59 -18.24 10.26
N VAL A 663 22.25 -17.87 9.05
CA VAL A 663 22.85 -18.42 7.83
C VAL A 663 23.90 -17.44 7.32
N GLY A 664 25.15 -17.90 7.20
CA GLY A 664 26.26 -17.12 6.68
C GLY A 664 27.01 -16.30 7.75
N LYS A 665 27.80 -15.32 7.32
CA LYS A 665 28.62 -14.47 8.20
C LYS A 665 27.83 -13.42 8.97
N GLY A 666 26.53 -13.26 8.71
CA GLY A 666 25.63 -12.36 9.44
C GLY A 666 25.15 -12.99 10.73
N LYS A 667 25.38 -12.33 11.85
CA LYS A 667 25.02 -12.84 13.20
C LYS A 667 23.58 -12.52 13.64
N ASN A 668 22.73 -12.00 12.75
CA ASN A 668 21.37 -11.65 13.12
C ASN A 668 20.43 -12.85 12.91
N PRO A 669 19.86 -13.42 13.94
CA PRO A 669 18.87 -14.47 13.81
C PRO A 669 17.65 -13.91 13.06
N MET A 670 17.00 -14.77 12.29
CA MET A 670 15.76 -14.44 11.56
C MET A 670 14.70 -15.49 11.88
N VAL A 671 13.45 -15.06 11.96
CA VAL A 671 12.30 -15.94 12.16
C VAL A 671 11.60 -16.14 10.82
N HIS A 672 11.26 -17.37 10.50
CA HIS A 672 10.43 -17.68 9.34
C HIS A 672 8.96 -17.53 9.69
N VAL A 673 8.22 -16.76 8.90
CA VAL A 673 6.79 -16.49 9.06
C VAL A 673 6.07 -16.65 7.73
N GLY A 674 4.75 -16.75 7.79
CA GLY A 674 3.89 -16.96 6.64
C GLY A 674 3.15 -18.28 6.72
N VAL A 675 2.11 -18.44 5.92
CA VAL A 675 1.13 -19.53 6.09
C VAL A 675 1.71 -20.93 5.94
N LEU A 676 2.83 -21.14 5.22
CA LEU A 676 3.49 -22.44 5.11
C LEU A 676 4.28 -22.84 6.37
N HIS A 677 4.38 -21.95 7.35
CA HIS A 677 4.99 -22.23 8.65
C HIS A 677 3.95 -22.49 9.75
N GLU A 678 2.66 -22.39 9.40
CA GLU A 678 1.54 -22.72 10.27
C GLU A 678 1.05 -24.16 9.99
N PRO A 679 0.33 -24.80 10.90
CA PRO A 679 -0.25 -26.12 10.66
C PRO A 679 -1.17 -26.15 9.43
N PRO A 680 -1.28 -27.29 8.72
CA PRO A 680 -2.19 -27.41 7.60
C PRO A 680 -3.66 -27.18 8.02
N GLY A 681 -4.46 -26.63 7.13
CA GLY A 681 -5.88 -26.34 7.39
C GLY A 681 -6.14 -25.15 8.30
N THR A 682 -5.13 -24.33 8.59
CA THR A 682 -5.30 -23.12 9.43
C THR A 682 -5.49 -21.83 8.63
N THR A 683 -5.28 -21.83 7.33
CA THR A 683 -5.45 -20.64 6.50
C THR A 683 -6.89 -20.47 6.07
N VAL A 684 -7.50 -19.33 6.36
CA VAL A 684 -8.88 -18.97 5.99
C VAL A 684 -8.92 -18.20 4.68
N ALA A 685 -8.06 -17.20 4.52
CA ALA A 685 -8.08 -16.38 3.31
C ALA A 685 -6.74 -15.70 3.05
N PHE A 686 -6.57 -15.34 1.78
CA PHE A 686 -5.61 -14.33 1.32
C PHE A 686 -6.38 -13.16 0.75
N ASN A 687 -5.96 -11.95 1.08
CA ASN A 687 -6.53 -10.74 0.52
C ASN A 687 -5.41 -9.75 0.21
N THR A 688 -4.88 -9.84 -1.00
CA THR A 688 -3.76 -9.06 -1.57
C THR A 688 -2.47 -9.14 -0.78
N ASP A 689 -2.29 -8.36 0.28
CA ASP A 689 -1.12 -8.29 1.16
C ASP A 689 -1.43 -8.74 2.60
N SER A 690 -2.65 -9.24 2.83
CA SER A 690 -3.07 -9.81 4.11
C SER A 690 -3.38 -11.30 4.01
N CYS A 691 -3.30 -11.97 5.12
CA CYS A 691 -3.80 -13.34 5.28
C CYS A 691 -4.53 -13.49 6.61
N THR A 692 -5.48 -14.42 6.62
CA THR A 692 -6.25 -14.75 7.81
C THR A 692 -6.00 -16.21 8.16
N VAL A 693 -5.72 -16.47 9.44
CA VAL A 693 -5.47 -17.81 9.99
C VAL A 693 -6.39 -18.08 11.17
N THR A 694 -6.61 -19.38 11.47
CA THR A 694 -7.52 -19.81 12.53
C THR A 694 -6.89 -19.88 13.91
N ILE A 695 -5.59 -19.71 14.01
CA ILE A 695 -4.81 -19.80 15.25
C ILE A 695 -4.01 -18.53 15.46
N PRO A 696 -3.68 -18.17 16.73
CA PRO A 696 -2.82 -17.03 17.04
C PRO A 696 -1.38 -17.33 16.59
N ALA A 697 -1.01 -16.90 15.38
CA ALA A 697 0.33 -17.11 14.87
C ALA A 697 1.36 -16.22 15.58
N ASP A 698 2.52 -16.80 15.91
CA ASP A 698 3.65 -16.05 16.47
C ASP A 698 4.45 -15.35 15.36
N TRP A 699 3.89 -14.26 14.84
CA TRP A 699 4.55 -13.45 13.82
C TRP A 699 4.97 -12.11 14.40
N PRO A 700 6.28 -11.89 14.63
CA PRO A 700 6.77 -10.68 15.26
C PRO A 700 6.53 -9.43 14.39
N TYR A 701 6.31 -8.29 15.04
CA TYR A 701 6.13 -7.00 14.42
C TYR A 701 7.12 -5.98 14.97
N ASN A 702 8.01 -5.50 14.13
CA ASN A 702 9.04 -4.50 14.46
C ASN A 702 8.78 -3.14 13.81
N GLY A 703 7.63 -2.98 13.11
CA GLY A 703 7.28 -1.76 12.38
C GLY A 703 8.02 -1.60 11.04
N GLU A 704 8.73 -2.63 10.60
CA GLU A 704 9.49 -2.57 9.34
C GLU A 704 8.61 -2.90 8.13
N PRO A 705 8.94 -2.35 6.94
CA PRO A 705 8.26 -2.74 5.71
C PRO A 705 8.32 -4.25 5.48
N GLY A 706 7.17 -4.85 5.28
CA GLY A 706 6.99 -6.27 5.06
C GLY A 706 6.79 -7.12 6.32
N ASP A 707 6.83 -6.53 7.51
CA ASP A 707 6.42 -7.21 8.74
C ASP A 707 4.91 -7.45 8.74
N TYR A 708 4.48 -8.51 9.42
CA TYR A 708 3.07 -8.80 9.63
C TYR A 708 2.53 -8.06 10.85
N LYS A 709 1.58 -7.17 10.66
CA LYS A 709 0.84 -6.48 11.72
C LYS A 709 -0.50 -7.15 11.92
N ILE A 710 -0.83 -7.51 13.16
CA ILE A 710 -2.18 -7.98 13.48
C ILE A 710 -3.19 -6.84 13.28
N LYS A 711 -4.29 -7.14 12.60
CA LYS A 711 -5.37 -6.19 12.27
C LYS A 711 -6.69 -6.59 12.89
N GLY A 712 -6.87 -7.86 13.17
CA GLY A 712 -8.06 -8.41 13.80
C GLY A 712 -7.74 -9.68 14.56
N ALA A 713 -8.37 -9.87 15.72
CA ALA A 713 -8.27 -11.06 16.53
C ALA A 713 -9.64 -11.37 17.12
N LEU A 714 -10.15 -12.56 16.86
CA LEU A 714 -11.39 -13.07 17.42
C LEU A 714 -11.12 -14.50 17.91
N PRO A 715 -10.80 -14.67 19.22
CA PRO A 715 -10.62 -15.98 19.81
C PRO A 715 -11.95 -16.71 20.02
N GLY A 716 -11.88 -18.01 20.19
CA GLY A 716 -13.03 -18.87 20.45
C GLY A 716 -13.65 -19.46 19.19
N PRO A 717 -14.62 -20.35 19.32
CA PRO A 717 -15.21 -21.00 18.16
C PRO A 717 -15.98 -20.00 17.30
N VAL A 718 -15.59 -19.94 16.02
CA VAL A 718 -16.18 -19.05 15.01
C VAL A 718 -16.64 -19.90 13.83
N THR A 719 -17.82 -19.67 13.31
CA THR A 719 -18.29 -20.38 12.09
C THR A 719 -17.43 -19.98 10.90
N ALA A 720 -16.93 -20.96 10.16
CA ALA A 720 -16.13 -20.73 8.95
C ALA A 720 -16.96 -20.00 7.88
N PRO A 721 -16.43 -18.95 7.24
CA PRO A 721 -17.16 -18.23 6.19
C PRO A 721 -17.33 -19.10 4.94
N ALA A 722 -18.54 -19.15 4.40
CA ALA A 722 -18.84 -19.83 3.16
C ALA A 722 -18.64 -18.95 1.91
N ASN A 723 -18.58 -17.65 2.08
CA ASN A 723 -18.44 -16.67 1.01
C ASN A 723 -17.71 -15.39 1.48
N TRP A 724 -17.39 -14.50 0.55
CA TRP A 724 -16.69 -13.26 0.85
C TRP A 724 -17.49 -12.26 1.70
N GLU A 725 -18.79 -12.33 1.70
CA GLU A 725 -19.64 -11.47 2.52
C GLU A 725 -19.53 -11.85 3.99
N GLU A 726 -19.69 -13.13 4.30
CA GLU A 726 -19.47 -13.66 5.66
C GLU A 726 -18.03 -13.43 6.13
N TYR A 727 -17.05 -13.62 5.24
CA TYR A 727 -15.66 -13.28 5.56
C TYR A 727 -15.48 -11.82 5.95
N ARG A 728 -16.10 -10.88 5.22
CA ARG A 728 -16.02 -9.45 5.54
C ARG A 728 -16.68 -9.13 6.88
N ALA A 729 -17.80 -9.75 7.19
CA ALA A 729 -18.47 -9.60 8.48
C ALA A 729 -17.57 -10.06 9.64
N LEU A 730 -16.97 -11.25 9.52
CA LEU A 730 -16.01 -11.76 10.51
C LEU A 730 -14.77 -10.87 10.64
N ARG A 731 -14.26 -10.36 9.54
CA ARG A 731 -13.14 -9.43 9.51
C ARG A 731 -13.46 -8.15 10.28
N THR A 732 -14.64 -7.59 10.09
CA THR A 732 -15.10 -6.40 10.83
C THR A 732 -15.20 -6.70 12.32
N LEU A 733 -15.83 -7.81 12.69
CA LEU A 733 -15.97 -8.23 14.08
C LEU A 733 -14.61 -8.44 14.76
N SER A 734 -13.67 -9.14 14.10
CA SER A 734 -12.33 -9.40 14.64
C SER A 734 -11.52 -8.12 14.86
N ARG A 735 -11.70 -7.12 14.00
CA ARG A 735 -11.06 -5.82 14.14
C ARG A 735 -11.64 -5.00 15.29
N SER A 736 -12.96 -5.01 15.48
CA SER A 736 -13.63 -4.37 16.61
C SER A 736 -13.18 -4.99 17.91
N HIS A 737 -13.19 -6.33 18.00
CA HIS A 737 -12.74 -7.04 19.19
C HIS A 737 -11.26 -6.72 19.56
N LEU A 738 -10.35 -6.67 18.59
CA LEU A 738 -8.96 -6.29 18.84
C LEU A 738 -8.84 -4.84 19.34
N LYS A 739 -9.64 -3.90 18.82
CA LYS A 739 -9.66 -2.51 19.28
C LYS A 739 -10.14 -2.40 20.74
N GLU A 740 -11.18 -3.15 21.10
CA GLU A 740 -11.69 -3.21 22.48
C GLU A 740 -10.66 -3.75 23.45
N GLN A 741 -9.96 -4.83 23.09
CA GLN A 741 -8.87 -5.36 23.89
C GLN A 741 -7.73 -4.35 24.10
N GLN A 742 -7.36 -3.61 23.05
CA GLN A 742 -6.30 -2.59 23.13
C GLN A 742 -6.76 -1.32 23.83
N GLY A 743 -8.03 -0.93 23.73
CA GLY A 743 -8.62 0.23 24.41
C GLY A 743 -8.92 0.01 25.89
N GLY A 744 -9.16 -1.23 26.32
CA GLY A 744 -9.35 -1.60 27.72
C GLY A 744 -8.07 -1.69 28.54
N LEU A 745 -6.90 -1.58 27.89
CA LEU A 745 -5.58 -1.55 28.51
C LEU A 745 -4.99 -0.12 28.63
N ALA A 746 -5.69 0.92 28.12
CA ALA A 746 -5.35 2.33 28.24
C ALA A 746 -6.24 3.03 29.25
#